data_ae281d341a9964e85bf10c1475363c7f
#
_entry.id   ae281d341a9964e85bf10c1475363c7f
#
_cell.length_a   1.000
_cell.length_b   1.000
_cell.length_c   1.000
_cell.angle_alpha   90.00
_cell.angle_beta   90.00
_cell.angle_gamma   90.00
#
_symmetry.space_group_name_H-M   'P 1'
#
loop_
_entity.id
_entity.type
_entity.pdbx_description
1 polymer ?
#
loop_
_entity_poly.entity_id
_entity_poly.type
_entity_poly.pdbx_seq_one_letter_code
_entity_poly.pdbx_strand_id
1 'polypeptide(L)'
;MGERVTVEGTVDAVIFHNEENGYTVLLLAVEGEEEPITVVGCIPCAAAGEGMTVTGVWTMHPVHGAQLTAESVERRLPRSQEDMVAYLSSGIIKGIGPATAQRLVERFGDDTLDVPRQEPERLKCIKGITAKRAQELSEAFRALTGLRQIMEFLARYDLPVYLAMPLQRTYGDTAMQCLRDDPYILSRAQYGVKFAVTDGIAISMGFGGDDPCRLRAALTYELEHNAGNGHVFLPRNKLLAATSQLIGVEPEQLEVMLDKLIEGFAVVQQDIAGVRGCYLPRLYQAETFVAQRLLSLVTTPVETLPRAEKTIDAIEREQGVSYAPMQRQAVLLAAQGGILLLTGGPGTGKTTSLRGIVALYERMGLDVALLAPTGRAAKRLGEVTGADAQTIHRALGMSYNEMTGQTVFRKNANDPLEAHAVIVDEVSMVDIELMRSLLEALRPGCRLVLVGDPDQLPSVGPGNVLGDMLRSGVIPAVSLTQVFRQAEQSAIIRNAHAVNQGEPPRLDNGQGDFFFLCRRSPDRLVQTVVELCRERLPRNMGIPAEQIQVLSPTRKGACGTAALNRALQAALNPPAAGRRQKQWGDVTFRMGDRVMQTRNNYDVIWEKDDGTAGSGIFNGDVGVIQDIDPSGELIVIRFDDRTATYTADMLAQLDMAYAITVHKSQGSEYPAVILTAAPAAPTLMVRGVLYTAITRARRLLILVGDDTVPGEMAANDRQQRRYSGLRRRLKEGLT
;
A
#
# COMPACT_ATOMS: atom_id res chain seq x y z
N MET A 1 30.83 -3.95 -13.03
CA MET A 1 29.80 -4.65 -13.86
C MET A 1 30.46 -5.94 -14.29
N GLY A 2 29.93 -7.07 -13.86
CA GLY A 2 30.40 -8.37 -14.33
C GLY A 2 30.12 -8.52 -15.83
N GLU A 3 30.97 -9.24 -16.52
CA GLU A 3 30.82 -9.52 -17.95
C GLU A 3 29.57 -10.42 -18.13
N ARG A 4 28.66 -10.04 -19.04
CA ARG A 4 27.50 -10.86 -19.38
C ARG A 4 27.95 -12.11 -20.09
N VAL A 5 27.54 -13.27 -19.61
CA VAL A 5 27.90 -14.56 -20.17
C VAL A 5 26.58 -15.29 -20.54
N THR A 6 26.62 -15.98 -21.68
CA THR A 6 25.56 -16.88 -22.10
C THR A 6 26.07 -18.31 -22.03
N VAL A 7 25.34 -19.16 -21.31
CA VAL A 7 25.69 -20.58 -21.09
C VAL A 7 24.51 -21.45 -21.55
N GLU A 8 24.79 -22.52 -22.30
CA GLU A 8 23.82 -23.50 -22.74
C GLU A 8 24.08 -24.84 -22.05
N GLY A 9 23.04 -25.44 -21.51
CA GLY A 9 23.15 -26.71 -20.81
C GLY A 9 21.82 -27.40 -20.56
N THR A 10 21.84 -28.52 -19.86
CA THR A 10 20.65 -29.26 -19.41
C THR A 10 20.55 -29.18 -17.91
N VAL A 11 19.36 -28.96 -17.38
CA VAL A 11 19.13 -28.93 -15.93
C VAL A 11 19.37 -30.31 -15.34
N ASP A 12 20.38 -30.42 -14.49
CA ASP A 12 20.72 -31.64 -13.76
C ASP A 12 19.77 -31.82 -12.55
N ALA A 13 19.64 -30.79 -11.72
CA ALA A 13 18.77 -30.80 -10.57
C ALA A 13 18.23 -29.41 -10.22
N VAL A 14 17.03 -29.35 -9.64
CA VAL A 14 16.48 -28.16 -9.01
C VAL A 14 16.69 -28.28 -7.51
N ILE A 15 17.53 -27.39 -6.93
CA ILE A 15 17.90 -27.41 -5.51
C ILE A 15 16.82 -26.71 -4.67
N PHE A 16 16.31 -25.58 -5.17
CA PHE A 16 15.30 -24.79 -4.47
C PHE A 16 14.37 -24.14 -5.49
N HIS A 17 13.09 -24.12 -5.18
CA HIS A 17 12.08 -23.42 -5.97
C HIS A 17 11.05 -22.78 -5.06
N ASN A 18 10.78 -21.49 -5.27
CA ASN A 18 9.71 -20.74 -4.60
C ASN A 18 8.51 -20.65 -5.54
N GLU A 19 7.41 -21.30 -5.17
CA GLU A 19 6.18 -21.35 -5.97
C GLU A 19 5.48 -19.98 -6.10
N GLU A 20 5.73 -19.03 -5.19
CA GLU A 20 5.06 -17.73 -5.19
C GLU A 20 5.68 -16.74 -6.18
N ASN A 21 7.00 -16.67 -6.23
CA ASN A 21 7.73 -15.68 -7.03
C ASN A 21 8.54 -16.31 -8.18
N GLY A 22 8.57 -17.65 -8.28
CA GLY A 22 9.31 -18.38 -9.31
C GLY A 22 10.82 -18.36 -9.14
N TYR A 23 11.35 -17.87 -8.00
CA TYR A 23 12.80 -17.88 -7.73
C TYR A 23 13.29 -19.32 -7.60
N THR A 24 14.30 -19.65 -8.37
CA THR A 24 14.81 -21.00 -8.48
C THR A 24 16.33 -21.02 -8.37
N VAL A 25 16.85 -22.02 -7.65
CA VAL A 25 18.26 -22.39 -7.63
C VAL A 25 18.36 -23.76 -8.29
N LEU A 26 19.09 -23.86 -9.39
CA LEU A 26 19.26 -25.11 -10.12
C LEU A 26 20.73 -25.36 -10.49
N LEU A 27 21.04 -26.63 -10.77
CA LEU A 27 22.30 -27.07 -11.35
C LEU A 27 22.12 -27.24 -12.84
N LEU A 28 22.98 -26.62 -13.64
CA LEU A 28 22.98 -26.69 -15.10
C LEU A 28 24.24 -27.46 -15.55
N ALA A 29 24.04 -28.63 -16.12
CA ALA A 29 25.11 -29.40 -16.76
C ALA A 29 25.44 -28.78 -18.12
N VAL A 30 26.68 -28.33 -18.29
CA VAL A 30 27.18 -27.63 -19.49
C VAL A 30 28.19 -28.54 -20.23
N GLU A 31 28.05 -28.66 -21.51
CA GLU A 31 28.95 -29.49 -22.31
C GLU A 31 30.38 -28.93 -22.25
N GLY A 32 31.34 -29.76 -21.79
CA GLY A 32 32.72 -29.41 -21.60
C GLY A 32 33.15 -28.97 -20.19
N GLU A 33 32.20 -28.82 -19.25
CA GLU A 33 32.51 -28.57 -17.84
C GLU A 33 32.40 -29.88 -17.03
N GLU A 34 33.34 -30.10 -16.09
CA GLU A 34 33.32 -31.32 -15.23
C GLU A 34 32.26 -31.24 -14.12
N GLU A 35 31.93 -30.04 -13.66
CA GLU A 35 30.94 -29.80 -12.60
C GLU A 35 29.79 -28.95 -13.11
N PRO A 36 28.56 -29.24 -12.69
CA PRO A 36 27.39 -28.45 -13.07
C PRO A 36 27.45 -27.03 -12.48
N ILE A 37 27.01 -26.06 -13.25
CA ILE A 37 27.01 -24.64 -12.90
C ILE A 37 25.77 -24.36 -12.05
N THR A 38 25.92 -23.69 -10.91
CA THR A 38 24.80 -23.20 -10.13
C THR A 38 24.19 -21.97 -10.81
N VAL A 39 22.92 -22.06 -11.20
CA VAL A 39 22.14 -20.94 -11.78
C VAL A 39 21.07 -20.51 -10.78
N VAL A 40 20.95 -19.20 -10.59
CA VAL A 40 19.95 -18.59 -9.70
C VAL A 40 19.18 -17.50 -10.44
N GLY A 41 17.88 -17.44 -10.21
CA GLY A 41 17.02 -16.41 -10.82
C GLY A 41 15.54 -16.76 -10.81
N CYS A 42 14.74 -15.89 -11.42
CA CYS A 42 13.32 -16.17 -11.60
C CYS A 42 13.13 -17.15 -12.78
N ILE A 43 13.08 -18.46 -12.47
CA ILE A 43 12.94 -19.55 -13.44
C ILE A 43 11.77 -20.45 -12.97
N PRO A 44 10.51 -20.00 -13.11
CA PRO A 44 9.36 -20.74 -12.62
C PRO A 44 9.25 -22.12 -13.26
N CYS A 45 8.90 -23.12 -12.48
CA CYS A 45 8.70 -24.51 -12.96
C CYS A 45 9.87 -25.08 -13.75
N ALA A 46 11.11 -24.81 -13.31
CA ALA A 46 12.29 -25.50 -13.86
C ALA A 46 12.27 -26.99 -13.48
N ALA A 47 12.73 -27.85 -14.38
CA ALA A 47 12.73 -29.29 -14.15
C ALA A 47 14.03 -29.92 -14.63
N ALA A 48 14.47 -30.97 -13.94
CA ALA A 48 15.60 -31.79 -14.39
C ALA A 48 15.35 -32.35 -15.81
N GLY A 49 16.37 -32.43 -16.62
CA GLY A 49 16.29 -32.88 -18.02
C GLY A 49 15.86 -31.77 -19.01
N GLU A 50 15.53 -30.58 -18.55
CA GLU A 50 15.17 -29.45 -19.41
C GLU A 50 16.40 -28.77 -19.97
N GLY A 51 16.46 -28.53 -21.29
CA GLY A 51 17.51 -27.74 -21.91
C GLY A 51 17.31 -26.25 -21.65
N MET A 52 18.38 -25.52 -21.27
CA MET A 52 18.32 -24.08 -21.03
C MET A 52 19.49 -23.35 -21.64
N THR A 53 19.23 -22.17 -22.20
CA THR A 53 20.24 -21.17 -22.52
C THR A 53 20.04 -20.02 -21.54
N VAL A 54 21.01 -19.83 -20.65
CA VAL A 54 20.96 -18.82 -19.58
C VAL A 54 21.91 -17.70 -19.92
N THR A 55 21.41 -16.48 -20.00
CA THR A 55 22.21 -15.26 -20.09
C THR A 55 22.16 -14.54 -18.76
N GLY A 56 23.33 -14.26 -18.19
CA GLY A 56 23.40 -13.65 -16.86
C GLY A 56 24.80 -13.17 -16.50
N VAL A 57 24.97 -12.86 -15.23
CA VAL A 57 26.24 -12.34 -14.67
C VAL A 57 26.70 -13.28 -13.56
N TRP A 58 27.99 -13.59 -13.57
CA TRP A 58 28.60 -14.35 -12.49
C TRP A 58 28.62 -13.55 -11.19
N THR A 59 28.10 -14.16 -10.15
CA THR A 59 28.08 -13.63 -8.79
C THR A 59 28.73 -14.63 -7.83
N MET A 60 29.38 -14.15 -6.78
CA MET A 60 29.99 -15.00 -5.76
C MET A 60 29.10 -15.04 -4.54
N HIS A 61 28.51 -16.19 -4.25
CA HIS A 61 27.74 -16.37 -3.04
C HIS A 61 28.66 -16.79 -1.88
N PRO A 62 28.56 -16.15 -0.69
CA PRO A 62 29.48 -16.37 0.42
C PRO A 62 29.55 -17.82 0.93
N VAL A 63 28.45 -18.57 0.80
CA VAL A 63 28.32 -19.96 1.30
C VAL A 63 28.37 -20.98 0.15
N HIS A 64 27.77 -20.64 -1.00
CA HIS A 64 27.57 -21.58 -2.12
C HIS A 64 28.52 -21.36 -3.28
N GLY A 65 29.50 -20.43 -3.17
CA GLY A 65 30.51 -20.20 -4.18
C GLY A 65 30.01 -19.42 -5.40
N ALA A 66 30.66 -19.67 -6.57
CA ALA A 66 30.31 -19.00 -7.81
C ALA A 66 28.93 -19.47 -8.33
N GLN A 67 28.08 -18.53 -8.68
CA GLN A 67 26.76 -18.81 -9.27
C GLN A 67 26.45 -17.83 -10.40
N LEU A 68 25.75 -18.30 -11.42
CA LEU A 68 25.29 -17.48 -12.53
C LEU A 68 23.92 -16.92 -12.21
N THR A 69 23.83 -15.62 -11.98
CA THR A 69 22.54 -14.94 -11.79
C THR A 69 21.90 -14.69 -13.13
N ALA A 70 20.80 -15.39 -13.41
CA ALA A 70 20.10 -15.33 -14.67
C ALA A 70 19.38 -13.98 -14.86
N GLU A 71 19.64 -13.30 -15.96
CA GLU A 71 18.90 -12.13 -16.43
C GLU A 71 17.83 -12.52 -17.46
N SER A 72 18.14 -13.50 -18.31
CA SER A 72 17.18 -14.12 -19.25
C SER A 72 17.44 -15.62 -19.40
N VAL A 73 16.38 -16.36 -19.62
CA VAL A 73 16.44 -17.81 -19.79
C VAL A 73 15.59 -18.22 -20.99
N GLU A 74 16.23 -18.84 -21.98
CA GLU A 74 15.55 -19.53 -23.06
C GLU A 74 15.48 -21.02 -22.74
N ARG A 75 14.29 -21.60 -22.83
CA ARG A 75 14.03 -22.99 -22.43
C ARG A 75 13.76 -23.86 -23.66
N ARG A 76 14.27 -25.07 -23.59
CA ARG A 76 14.07 -26.06 -24.65
C ARG A 76 13.54 -27.36 -24.02
N LEU A 77 12.62 -27.99 -24.74
CA LEU A 77 12.15 -29.33 -24.35
C LEU A 77 13.30 -30.34 -24.39
N PRO A 78 13.26 -31.37 -23.54
CA PRO A 78 14.22 -32.47 -23.55
C PRO A 78 14.35 -33.07 -24.97
N ARG A 79 15.58 -33.32 -25.42
CA ARG A 79 15.84 -33.87 -26.75
C ARG A 79 16.17 -35.36 -26.72
N SER A 80 16.72 -35.85 -25.61
CA SER A 80 17.02 -37.26 -25.42
C SER A 80 15.87 -37.97 -24.68
N GLN A 81 15.76 -39.31 -24.84
CA GLN A 81 14.80 -40.10 -24.07
C GLN A 81 15.12 -40.08 -22.57
N GLU A 82 16.41 -40.05 -22.21
CA GLU A 82 16.88 -39.98 -20.83
C GLU A 82 16.45 -38.66 -20.17
N ASP A 83 16.68 -37.54 -20.83
CA ASP A 83 16.27 -36.21 -20.37
C ASP A 83 14.74 -36.11 -20.26
N MET A 84 13.99 -36.72 -21.18
CA MET A 84 12.53 -36.77 -21.15
C MET A 84 12.03 -37.55 -19.93
N VAL A 85 12.67 -38.65 -19.59
CA VAL A 85 12.34 -39.43 -18.39
C VAL A 85 12.67 -38.63 -17.13
N ALA A 86 13.84 -37.98 -17.08
CA ALA A 86 14.25 -37.10 -15.99
C ALA A 86 13.24 -35.96 -15.79
N TYR A 87 12.85 -35.29 -16.89
CA TYR A 87 11.87 -34.20 -16.93
C TYR A 87 10.51 -34.62 -16.36
N LEU A 88 9.96 -35.73 -16.84
CA LEU A 88 8.67 -36.22 -16.39
C LEU A 88 8.66 -36.72 -14.94
N SER A 89 9.80 -37.24 -14.47
CA SER A 89 9.95 -37.77 -13.12
C SER A 89 10.39 -36.74 -12.08
N SER A 90 10.73 -35.51 -12.49
CA SER A 90 11.19 -34.43 -11.62
C SER A 90 10.15 -33.92 -10.61
N GLY A 91 8.88 -34.36 -10.73
CA GLY A 91 7.76 -33.89 -9.91
C GLY A 91 7.01 -32.68 -10.51
N ILE A 92 7.45 -32.15 -11.67
CA ILE A 92 6.77 -31.05 -12.37
C ILE A 92 5.34 -31.42 -12.76
N ILE A 93 5.09 -32.71 -12.99
CA ILE A 93 3.76 -33.26 -13.22
C ILE A 93 3.41 -34.17 -12.05
N LYS A 94 2.53 -33.74 -11.18
CA LYS A 94 2.09 -34.50 -10.01
C LYS A 94 1.55 -35.88 -10.42
N GLY A 95 2.13 -36.93 -9.85
CA GLY A 95 1.66 -38.29 -10.07
C GLY A 95 2.40 -39.08 -11.16
N ILE A 96 3.43 -38.53 -11.79
CA ILE A 96 4.34 -39.26 -12.67
C ILE A 96 5.63 -39.56 -11.89
N GLY A 97 5.83 -40.80 -11.51
CA GLY A 97 7.11 -41.27 -10.95
C GLY A 97 8.00 -41.85 -12.05
N PRO A 98 9.30 -42.19 -11.73
CA PRO A 98 10.28 -42.64 -12.72
C PRO A 98 9.80 -43.82 -13.57
N ALA A 99 9.16 -44.83 -12.94
CA ALA A 99 8.65 -46.00 -13.66
C ALA A 99 7.49 -45.68 -14.62
N THR A 100 6.68 -44.63 -14.33
CA THR A 100 5.61 -44.20 -15.21
C THR A 100 6.15 -43.33 -16.32
N ALA A 101 7.11 -42.45 -16.01
CA ALA A 101 7.82 -41.62 -16.97
C ALA A 101 8.49 -42.48 -18.05
N GLN A 102 9.23 -43.49 -17.61
CA GLN A 102 9.91 -44.42 -18.53
C GLN A 102 8.95 -45.13 -19.49
N ARG A 103 7.81 -45.64 -18.97
CA ARG A 103 6.78 -46.29 -19.84
C ARG A 103 6.12 -45.32 -20.80
N LEU A 104 5.94 -44.08 -20.40
CA LEU A 104 5.39 -43.05 -21.28
C LEU A 104 6.35 -42.78 -22.45
N VAL A 105 7.64 -42.57 -22.15
CA VAL A 105 8.68 -42.30 -23.15
C VAL A 105 8.89 -43.50 -24.07
N GLU A 106 8.98 -44.72 -23.54
CA GLU A 106 9.10 -45.95 -24.32
C GLU A 106 7.92 -46.17 -25.25
N ARG A 107 6.71 -45.75 -24.85
CA ARG A 107 5.47 -45.98 -25.62
C ARG A 107 5.20 -44.91 -26.67
N PHE A 108 5.51 -43.66 -26.36
CA PHE A 108 5.13 -42.51 -27.16
C PHE A 108 6.32 -41.78 -27.82
N GLY A 109 7.56 -42.09 -27.39
CA GLY A 109 8.77 -41.47 -27.97
C GLY A 109 8.68 -39.93 -27.98
N ASP A 110 8.84 -39.34 -29.15
CA ASP A 110 8.83 -37.88 -29.33
C ASP A 110 7.44 -37.26 -29.05
N ASP A 111 6.36 -38.05 -29.14
CA ASP A 111 4.98 -37.60 -28.89
C ASP A 111 4.62 -37.65 -27.36
N THR A 112 5.59 -37.93 -26.49
CA THR A 112 5.35 -38.17 -25.03
C THR A 112 4.70 -36.98 -24.34
N LEU A 113 4.93 -35.76 -24.79
CA LEU A 113 4.32 -34.55 -24.23
C LEU A 113 2.98 -34.20 -24.90
N ASP A 114 2.78 -34.59 -26.16
CA ASP A 114 1.58 -34.23 -26.95
C ASP A 114 0.43 -35.20 -26.74
N VAL A 115 0.69 -36.51 -26.69
CA VAL A 115 -0.34 -37.52 -26.49
C VAL A 115 -1.13 -37.33 -25.19
N PRO A 116 -0.52 -37.12 -24.03
CA PRO A 116 -1.28 -36.87 -22.80
C PRO A 116 -2.17 -35.65 -22.88
N ARG A 117 -1.73 -34.61 -23.61
CA ARG A 117 -2.46 -33.36 -23.79
C ARG A 117 -3.66 -33.47 -24.73
N GLN A 118 -3.46 -34.11 -25.87
CA GLN A 118 -4.45 -34.14 -26.96
C GLN A 118 -5.35 -35.38 -26.94
N GLU A 119 -4.81 -36.52 -26.56
CA GLU A 119 -5.47 -37.81 -26.64
C GLU A 119 -5.37 -38.61 -25.32
N PRO A 120 -5.98 -38.11 -24.19
CA PRO A 120 -5.84 -38.71 -22.88
C PRO A 120 -6.30 -40.17 -22.83
N GLU A 121 -7.18 -40.57 -23.70
CA GLU A 121 -7.65 -41.96 -23.80
C GLU A 121 -6.52 -42.94 -24.14
N ARG A 122 -5.49 -42.50 -24.87
CA ARG A 122 -4.33 -43.33 -25.22
C ARG A 122 -3.44 -43.64 -24.01
N LEU A 123 -3.52 -42.84 -22.94
CA LEU A 123 -2.78 -43.10 -21.71
C LEU A 123 -3.24 -44.39 -21.00
N LYS A 124 -4.46 -44.86 -21.28
CA LYS A 124 -5.00 -46.10 -20.72
C LYS A 124 -4.25 -47.36 -21.17
N CYS A 125 -3.46 -47.27 -22.25
CA CYS A 125 -2.62 -48.40 -22.67
C CYS A 125 -1.41 -48.62 -21.75
N ILE A 126 -1.12 -47.67 -20.85
CA ILE A 126 -0.01 -47.79 -19.90
C ILE A 126 -0.49 -48.47 -18.63
N LYS A 127 0.18 -49.54 -18.24
CA LYS A 127 -0.14 -50.28 -17.04
C LYS A 127 -0.09 -49.41 -15.79
N GLY A 128 -1.24 -49.30 -15.10
CA GLY A 128 -1.37 -48.53 -13.86
C GLY A 128 -2.01 -47.12 -14.05
N ILE A 129 -2.40 -46.76 -15.28
CA ILE A 129 -3.15 -45.54 -15.56
C ILE A 129 -4.64 -45.89 -15.78
N THR A 130 -5.48 -45.49 -14.83
CA THR A 130 -6.95 -45.58 -14.94
C THR A 130 -7.50 -44.43 -15.77
N ALA A 131 -8.76 -44.49 -16.21
CA ALA A 131 -9.41 -43.42 -16.94
C ALA A 131 -9.42 -42.08 -16.19
N LYS A 132 -9.69 -42.13 -14.88
CA LYS A 132 -9.65 -40.94 -14.01
C LYS A 132 -8.24 -40.34 -13.95
N ARG A 133 -7.23 -41.20 -13.78
CA ARG A 133 -5.84 -40.76 -13.72
C ARG A 133 -5.33 -40.24 -15.07
N ALA A 134 -5.79 -40.81 -16.18
CA ALA A 134 -5.47 -40.27 -17.49
C ALA A 134 -6.01 -38.85 -17.71
N GLN A 135 -7.21 -38.56 -17.20
CA GLN A 135 -7.79 -37.24 -17.23
C GLN A 135 -7.02 -36.23 -16.34
N GLU A 136 -6.71 -36.63 -15.10
CA GLU A 136 -5.91 -35.82 -14.16
C GLU A 136 -4.52 -35.48 -14.73
N LEU A 137 -3.86 -36.45 -15.35
CA LEU A 137 -2.58 -36.23 -16.04
C LEU A 137 -2.73 -35.29 -17.23
N SER A 138 -3.78 -35.47 -18.08
CA SER A 138 -4.04 -34.58 -19.19
C SER A 138 -4.21 -33.13 -18.76
N GLU A 139 -4.96 -32.89 -17.70
CA GLU A 139 -5.14 -31.55 -17.11
C GLU A 139 -3.80 -30.96 -16.63
N ALA A 140 -2.97 -31.76 -15.96
CA ALA A 140 -1.65 -31.33 -15.50
C ALA A 140 -0.70 -30.97 -16.67
N PHE A 141 -0.72 -31.77 -17.75
CA PHE A 141 0.08 -31.49 -18.96
C PHE A 141 -0.39 -30.22 -19.67
N ARG A 142 -1.72 -30.02 -19.76
CA ARG A 142 -2.28 -28.77 -20.34
C ARG A 142 -1.87 -27.56 -19.53
N ALA A 143 -2.03 -27.62 -18.21
CA ALA A 143 -1.66 -26.53 -17.32
C ALA A 143 -0.17 -26.15 -17.44
N LEU A 144 0.72 -27.14 -17.50
CA LEU A 144 2.17 -26.89 -17.68
C LEU A 144 2.48 -26.26 -19.05
N THR A 145 1.83 -26.73 -20.11
CA THR A 145 2.03 -26.17 -21.47
C THR A 145 1.47 -24.73 -21.54
N GLY A 146 0.29 -24.50 -20.96
CA GLY A 146 -0.30 -23.16 -20.89
C GLY A 146 0.58 -22.18 -20.15
N LEU A 147 1.12 -22.59 -19.00
CA LEU A 147 2.05 -21.76 -18.22
C LEU A 147 3.30 -21.37 -19.02
N ARG A 148 3.90 -22.31 -19.75
CA ARG A 148 5.06 -22.03 -20.62
C ARG A 148 4.73 -21.01 -21.71
N GLN A 149 3.58 -21.16 -22.37
CA GLN A 149 3.16 -20.20 -23.40
C GLN A 149 2.97 -18.80 -22.84
N ILE A 150 2.42 -18.68 -21.62
CA ILE A 150 2.29 -17.39 -20.94
C ILE A 150 3.69 -16.81 -20.63
N MET A 151 4.62 -17.63 -20.15
CA MET A 151 5.99 -17.19 -19.87
C MET A 151 6.72 -16.70 -21.11
N GLU A 152 6.63 -17.42 -22.22
CA GLU A 152 7.19 -17.02 -23.51
C GLU A 152 6.58 -15.71 -24.01
N PHE A 153 5.23 -15.56 -23.87
CA PHE A 153 4.55 -14.33 -24.21
C PHE A 153 5.06 -13.15 -23.36
N LEU A 154 5.16 -13.32 -22.05
CA LEU A 154 5.67 -12.27 -21.15
C LEU A 154 7.14 -11.91 -21.45
N ALA A 155 7.99 -12.90 -21.66
CA ALA A 155 9.39 -12.69 -21.99
C ALA A 155 9.58 -11.95 -23.32
N ARG A 156 8.76 -12.27 -24.33
CA ARG A 156 8.77 -11.58 -25.62
C ARG A 156 8.56 -10.07 -25.53
N TYR A 157 7.82 -9.62 -24.52
CA TYR A 157 7.51 -8.21 -24.29
C TYR A 157 8.22 -7.60 -23.09
N ASP A 158 9.33 -8.21 -22.65
CA ASP A 158 10.12 -7.76 -21.48
C ASP A 158 9.29 -7.59 -20.20
N LEU A 159 8.24 -8.39 -20.05
CA LEU A 159 7.39 -8.38 -18.86
C LEU A 159 7.90 -9.39 -17.82
N PRO A 160 7.69 -9.11 -16.53
CA PRO A 160 8.10 -10.01 -15.46
C PRO A 160 7.43 -11.38 -15.58
N VAL A 161 8.23 -12.44 -15.67
CA VAL A 161 7.77 -13.82 -15.89
C VAL A 161 6.96 -14.35 -14.70
N TYR A 162 7.14 -13.79 -13.48
CA TYR A 162 6.32 -14.15 -12.30
C TYR A 162 4.83 -13.91 -12.50
N LEU A 163 4.42 -13.04 -13.44
CA LEU A 163 3.01 -12.81 -13.79
C LEU A 163 2.33 -14.03 -14.42
N ALA A 164 3.11 -15.00 -14.89
CA ALA A 164 2.56 -16.20 -15.52
C ALA A 164 1.70 -17.03 -14.56
N MET A 165 2.16 -17.20 -13.31
CA MET A 165 1.42 -17.96 -12.30
C MET A 165 0.06 -17.35 -11.94
N PRO A 166 -0.06 -16.05 -11.61
CA PRO A 166 -1.34 -15.40 -11.38
C PRO A 166 -2.28 -15.48 -12.59
N LEU A 167 -1.76 -15.32 -13.81
CA LEU A 167 -2.54 -15.43 -15.04
C LEU A 167 -3.09 -16.84 -15.24
N GLN A 168 -2.24 -17.86 -15.08
CA GLN A 168 -2.63 -19.27 -15.17
C GLN A 168 -3.67 -19.62 -14.08
N ARG A 169 -3.49 -19.17 -12.85
CA ARG A 169 -4.47 -19.39 -11.75
C ARG A 169 -5.83 -18.77 -12.05
N THR A 170 -5.86 -17.59 -12.67
CA THR A 170 -7.11 -16.85 -12.95
C THR A 170 -7.84 -17.39 -14.16
N TYR A 171 -7.13 -17.71 -15.26
CA TYR A 171 -7.73 -18.04 -16.57
C TYR A 171 -7.54 -19.49 -16.98
N GLY A 172 -6.73 -20.28 -16.24
CA GLY A 172 -6.47 -21.69 -16.54
C GLY A 172 -5.92 -21.89 -17.96
N ASP A 173 -6.42 -22.88 -18.64
CA ASP A 173 -6.01 -23.25 -20.00
C ASP A 173 -6.35 -22.20 -21.07
N THR A 174 -7.25 -21.27 -20.75
CA THR A 174 -7.66 -20.20 -21.69
C THR A 174 -6.81 -18.94 -21.55
N ALA A 175 -5.86 -18.89 -20.62
CA ALA A 175 -5.08 -17.69 -20.31
C ALA A 175 -4.39 -17.08 -21.54
N MET A 176 -3.76 -17.89 -22.38
CA MET A 176 -3.13 -17.41 -23.61
C MET A 176 -4.13 -16.90 -24.65
N GLN A 177 -5.30 -17.52 -24.74
CA GLN A 177 -6.35 -17.04 -25.62
C GLN A 177 -6.89 -15.70 -25.11
N CYS A 178 -7.16 -15.61 -23.81
CA CYS A 178 -7.60 -14.36 -23.19
C CYS A 178 -6.59 -13.21 -23.40
N LEU A 179 -5.29 -13.48 -23.28
CA LEU A 179 -4.23 -12.49 -23.53
C LEU A 179 -4.13 -12.07 -25.00
N ARG A 180 -4.42 -12.99 -25.95
CA ARG A 180 -4.47 -12.67 -27.37
C ARG A 180 -5.71 -11.87 -27.74
N ASP A 181 -6.84 -12.17 -27.13
CA ASP A 181 -8.12 -11.51 -27.41
C ASP A 181 -8.20 -10.15 -26.69
N ASP A 182 -7.60 -10.02 -25.52
CA ASP A 182 -7.58 -8.80 -24.70
C ASP A 182 -6.25 -8.64 -23.92
N PRO A 183 -5.20 -8.12 -24.55
CA PRO A 183 -3.93 -7.92 -23.87
C PRO A 183 -4.02 -6.92 -22.69
N TYR A 184 -5.07 -6.08 -22.66
CA TYR A 184 -5.29 -5.11 -21.57
C TYR A 184 -5.63 -5.75 -20.22
N ILE A 185 -5.87 -7.06 -20.17
CA ILE A 185 -5.92 -7.84 -18.93
C ILE A 185 -4.71 -7.54 -18.05
N LEU A 186 -3.52 -7.40 -18.65
CA LEU A 186 -2.26 -7.11 -17.93
C LEU A 186 -2.26 -5.76 -17.21
N SER A 187 -3.06 -4.79 -17.65
CA SER A 187 -3.16 -3.48 -17.00
C SER A 187 -4.07 -3.45 -15.78
N ARG A 188 -4.77 -4.54 -15.48
CA ARG A 188 -5.61 -4.65 -14.29
C ARG A 188 -4.75 -4.56 -13.02
N ALA A 189 -5.31 -4.00 -11.95
CA ALA A 189 -4.60 -3.72 -10.69
C ALA A 189 -3.85 -4.94 -10.12
N GLN A 190 -4.40 -6.15 -10.28
CA GLN A 190 -3.80 -7.40 -9.79
C GLN A 190 -2.50 -7.79 -10.50
N TYR A 191 -2.30 -7.36 -11.76
CA TYR A 191 -1.07 -7.65 -12.52
C TYR A 191 -0.12 -6.45 -12.54
N GLY A 192 -0.62 -5.23 -12.36
CA GLY A 192 0.18 -4.02 -12.15
C GLY A 192 1.01 -3.55 -13.35
N VAL A 193 0.78 -4.07 -14.56
CA VAL A 193 1.47 -3.59 -15.75
C VAL A 193 0.89 -2.23 -16.15
N LYS A 194 1.76 -1.26 -16.41
CA LYS A 194 1.34 0.10 -16.78
C LYS A 194 0.54 0.08 -18.09
N PHE A 195 -0.54 0.84 -18.16
CA PHE A 195 -1.38 0.95 -19.36
C PHE A 195 -0.58 1.25 -20.64
N ALA A 196 0.34 2.20 -20.58
CA ALA A 196 1.17 2.55 -21.75
C ALA A 196 2.02 1.38 -22.28
N VAL A 197 2.50 0.48 -21.41
CA VAL A 197 3.23 -0.73 -21.82
C VAL A 197 2.27 -1.72 -22.48
N THR A 198 1.14 -1.95 -21.84
CA THR A 198 0.11 -2.86 -22.36
C THR A 198 -0.48 -2.37 -23.70
N ASP A 199 -0.68 -1.06 -23.84
CA ASP A 199 -1.15 -0.44 -25.10
C ASP A 199 -0.12 -0.62 -26.22
N GLY A 200 1.16 -0.45 -25.92
CA GLY A 200 2.26 -0.74 -26.87
C GLY A 200 2.28 -2.21 -27.31
N ILE A 201 2.04 -3.14 -26.40
CA ILE A 201 1.91 -4.58 -26.71
C ILE A 201 0.70 -4.83 -27.62
N ALA A 202 -0.47 -4.31 -27.26
CA ALA A 202 -1.69 -4.47 -28.04
C ALA A 202 -1.53 -3.96 -29.49
N ILE A 203 -0.95 -2.77 -29.66
CA ILE A 203 -0.64 -2.21 -30.99
C ILE A 203 0.32 -3.12 -31.75
N SER A 204 1.37 -3.66 -31.12
CA SER A 204 2.31 -4.57 -31.76
C SER A 204 1.65 -5.91 -32.17
N MET A 205 0.57 -6.30 -31.49
CA MET A 205 -0.26 -7.48 -31.82
C MET A 205 -1.28 -7.19 -32.95
N GLY A 206 -1.36 -5.93 -33.42
CA GLY A 206 -2.23 -5.54 -34.53
C GLY A 206 -3.59 -4.95 -34.09
N PHE A 207 -3.78 -4.61 -32.83
CA PHE A 207 -4.98 -3.91 -32.38
C PHE A 207 -5.01 -2.49 -32.95
N GLY A 208 -6.13 -2.11 -33.55
CA GLY A 208 -6.34 -0.79 -34.13
C GLY A 208 -6.44 0.32 -33.09
N GLY A 209 -6.26 1.57 -33.54
CA GLY A 209 -6.38 2.73 -32.66
C GLY A 209 -7.75 2.89 -31.99
N ASP A 210 -8.80 2.43 -32.67
CA ASP A 210 -10.21 2.46 -32.28
C ASP A 210 -10.77 1.09 -31.88
N ASP A 211 -9.88 0.12 -31.64
CA ASP A 211 -10.30 -1.22 -31.22
C ASP A 211 -11.16 -1.18 -29.94
N PRO A 212 -12.31 -1.90 -29.91
CA PRO A 212 -13.19 -1.90 -28.75
C PRO A 212 -12.52 -2.30 -27.43
N CYS A 213 -11.56 -3.23 -27.45
CA CYS A 213 -10.80 -3.61 -26.26
C CYS A 213 -9.94 -2.45 -25.77
N ARG A 214 -9.30 -1.71 -26.68
CA ARG A 214 -8.49 -0.53 -26.36
C ARG A 214 -9.33 0.58 -25.74
N LEU A 215 -10.46 0.93 -26.38
CA LEU A 215 -11.35 1.97 -25.89
C LEU A 215 -11.92 1.65 -24.50
N ARG A 216 -12.37 0.41 -24.30
CA ARG A 216 -12.85 -0.10 -23.00
C ARG A 216 -11.77 -0.01 -21.93
N ALA A 217 -10.57 -0.51 -22.23
CA ALA A 217 -9.47 -0.52 -21.30
C ALA A 217 -9.02 0.89 -20.91
N ALA A 218 -8.94 1.82 -21.86
CA ALA A 218 -8.58 3.20 -21.62
C ALA A 218 -9.59 3.93 -20.72
N LEU A 219 -10.89 3.78 -20.98
CA LEU A 219 -11.95 4.36 -20.13
C LEU A 219 -11.91 3.81 -18.70
N THR A 220 -11.71 2.51 -18.56
CA THR A 220 -11.60 1.87 -17.24
C THR A 220 -10.33 2.32 -16.52
N TYR A 221 -9.19 2.38 -17.24
CA TYR A 221 -7.92 2.85 -16.71
C TYR A 221 -8.02 4.29 -16.19
N GLU A 222 -8.67 5.19 -16.92
CA GLU A 222 -8.86 6.58 -16.47
C GLU A 222 -9.68 6.67 -15.20
N LEU A 223 -10.72 5.85 -15.04
CA LEU A 223 -11.49 5.76 -13.80
C LEU A 223 -10.62 5.24 -12.64
N GLU A 224 -9.84 4.16 -12.83
CA GLU A 224 -8.94 3.60 -11.82
C GLU A 224 -7.81 4.57 -11.46
N HIS A 225 -7.19 5.19 -12.46
CA HIS A 225 -6.14 6.18 -12.26
C HIS A 225 -6.63 7.37 -11.42
N ASN A 226 -7.82 7.86 -11.72
CA ASN A 226 -8.42 8.97 -10.99
C ASN A 226 -8.97 8.57 -9.61
N ALA A 227 -9.34 7.30 -9.40
CA ALA A 227 -9.60 6.76 -8.07
C ALA A 227 -8.34 6.82 -7.20
N GLY A 228 -7.17 6.46 -7.74
CA GLY A 228 -5.87 6.66 -7.09
C GLY A 228 -5.53 8.12 -6.79
N ASN A 229 -6.12 9.08 -7.51
CA ASN A 229 -6.04 10.52 -7.24
C ASN A 229 -7.12 11.01 -6.25
N GLY A 230 -7.90 10.10 -5.67
CA GLY A 230 -8.89 10.38 -4.65
C GLY A 230 -10.31 10.68 -5.15
N HIS A 231 -10.59 10.54 -6.45
CA HIS A 231 -11.94 10.70 -7.01
C HIS A 231 -12.76 9.43 -6.84
N VAL A 232 -14.03 9.54 -6.43
CA VAL A 232 -14.97 8.41 -6.38
C VAL A 232 -15.65 8.20 -7.75
N PHE A 233 -15.88 9.30 -8.46
CA PHE A 233 -16.37 9.28 -9.82
C PHE A 233 -15.68 10.35 -10.69
N LEU A 234 -15.83 10.25 -12.01
CA LEU A 234 -15.48 11.34 -12.91
C LEU A 234 -16.74 11.86 -13.64
N PRO A 235 -16.87 13.17 -13.81
CA PRO A 235 -17.87 13.71 -14.75
C PRO A 235 -17.67 13.13 -16.14
N ARG A 236 -18.76 12.72 -16.82
CA ARG A 236 -18.74 12.08 -18.13
C ARG A 236 -17.86 12.83 -19.14
N ASN A 237 -18.03 14.16 -19.24
CA ASN A 237 -17.25 14.98 -20.15
C ASN A 237 -15.75 14.99 -19.82
N LYS A 238 -15.39 14.92 -18.54
CA LYS A 238 -13.97 14.87 -18.13
C LYS A 238 -13.37 13.49 -18.38
N LEU A 239 -14.13 12.42 -18.16
CA LEU A 239 -13.69 11.07 -18.48
C LEU A 239 -13.39 10.94 -19.98
N LEU A 240 -14.32 11.38 -20.84
CA LEU A 240 -14.13 11.33 -22.28
C LEU A 240 -12.93 12.16 -22.73
N ALA A 241 -12.79 13.40 -22.23
CA ALA A 241 -11.67 14.27 -22.58
C ALA A 241 -10.31 13.71 -22.14
N ALA A 242 -10.22 13.16 -20.91
CA ALA A 242 -8.99 12.58 -20.41
C ALA A 242 -8.61 11.30 -21.19
N THR A 243 -9.59 10.47 -21.48
CA THR A 243 -9.36 9.24 -22.29
C THR A 243 -8.96 9.59 -23.72
N SER A 244 -9.62 10.57 -24.34
CA SER A 244 -9.24 11.08 -25.67
C SER A 244 -7.78 11.57 -25.69
N GLN A 245 -7.38 12.31 -24.69
CA GLN A 245 -5.99 12.77 -24.56
C GLN A 245 -5.00 11.62 -24.34
N LEU A 246 -5.40 10.57 -23.61
CA LEU A 246 -4.54 9.42 -23.32
C LEU A 246 -4.23 8.59 -24.55
N ILE A 247 -5.23 8.30 -25.38
CA ILE A 247 -5.10 7.34 -26.51
C ILE A 247 -5.23 7.96 -27.89
N GLY A 248 -5.47 9.29 -27.99
CA GLY A 248 -5.54 10.02 -29.27
C GLY A 248 -6.77 9.67 -30.14
N VAL A 249 -7.90 9.32 -29.50
CA VAL A 249 -9.16 8.94 -30.17
C VAL A 249 -10.21 10.03 -29.93
N GLU A 250 -11.03 10.33 -30.93
CA GLU A 250 -12.07 11.36 -30.83
C GLU A 250 -13.12 11.02 -29.75
N PRO A 251 -13.60 12.02 -28.97
CA PRO A 251 -14.54 11.81 -27.88
C PRO A 251 -15.83 11.11 -28.27
N GLU A 252 -16.30 11.28 -29.50
CA GLU A 252 -17.54 10.69 -30.01
C GLU A 252 -17.46 9.16 -30.10
N GLN A 253 -16.32 8.62 -30.48
CA GLN A 253 -16.08 7.16 -30.50
C GLN A 253 -16.03 6.58 -29.08
N LEU A 254 -15.39 7.31 -28.16
CA LEU A 254 -15.35 6.96 -26.76
C LEU A 254 -16.73 7.01 -26.10
N GLU A 255 -17.58 7.95 -26.51
CA GLU A 255 -18.94 8.09 -25.98
C GLU A 255 -19.77 6.84 -26.25
N VAL A 256 -19.72 6.31 -27.48
CA VAL A 256 -20.42 5.05 -27.87
C VAL A 256 -19.92 3.87 -27.03
N MET A 257 -18.61 3.79 -26.79
CA MET A 257 -18.04 2.72 -25.95
C MET A 257 -18.45 2.88 -24.50
N LEU A 258 -18.43 4.11 -23.98
CA LEU A 258 -18.85 4.39 -22.60
C LEU A 258 -20.31 4.00 -22.36
N ASP A 259 -21.20 4.28 -23.34
CA ASP A 259 -22.61 3.87 -23.23
C ASP A 259 -22.75 2.34 -23.17
N LYS A 260 -22.00 1.59 -23.98
CA LYS A 260 -21.93 0.12 -23.89
C LYS A 260 -21.43 -0.36 -22.52
N LEU A 261 -20.44 0.31 -21.95
CA LEU A 261 -19.94 -0.04 -20.60
C LEU A 261 -20.98 0.23 -19.51
N ILE A 262 -21.79 1.27 -19.68
CA ILE A 262 -22.90 1.59 -18.77
C ILE A 262 -24.02 0.54 -18.92
N GLU A 263 -24.42 0.21 -20.12
CA GLU A 263 -25.42 -0.84 -20.40
C GLU A 263 -25.00 -2.20 -19.87
N GLY A 264 -23.69 -2.53 -19.96
CA GLY A 264 -23.10 -3.75 -19.45
C GLY A 264 -22.75 -3.73 -17.95
N PHE A 265 -23.13 -2.67 -17.21
CA PHE A 265 -22.81 -2.47 -15.78
C PHE A 265 -21.31 -2.50 -15.43
N ALA A 266 -20.42 -2.34 -16.41
CA ALA A 266 -18.98 -2.19 -16.19
C ALA A 266 -18.63 -0.78 -15.68
N VAL A 267 -19.48 0.20 -15.97
CA VAL A 267 -19.45 1.57 -15.44
C VAL A 267 -20.86 1.91 -14.96
N VAL A 268 -20.97 2.57 -13.79
CA VAL A 268 -22.26 3.06 -13.29
C VAL A 268 -22.33 4.55 -13.52
N GLN A 269 -23.38 5.02 -14.20
CA GLN A 269 -23.64 6.45 -14.37
C GLN A 269 -24.77 6.91 -13.46
N GLN A 270 -24.54 8.01 -12.72
CA GLN A 270 -25.57 8.63 -11.89
C GLN A 270 -25.49 10.16 -12.00
N ASP A 271 -26.64 10.83 -11.93
CA ASP A 271 -26.67 12.30 -11.78
C ASP A 271 -26.37 12.69 -10.33
N ILE A 272 -25.34 13.50 -10.16
CA ILE A 272 -24.91 14.04 -8.87
C ILE A 272 -24.96 15.59 -8.99
N ALA A 273 -26.05 16.18 -8.54
CA ALA A 273 -26.27 17.63 -8.57
C ALA A 273 -26.17 18.25 -10.00
N GLY A 274 -26.77 17.59 -10.99
CA GLY A 274 -26.74 18.03 -12.39
C GLY A 274 -25.47 17.63 -13.14
N VAL A 275 -24.58 16.83 -12.51
CA VAL A 275 -23.37 16.30 -13.13
C VAL A 275 -23.54 14.80 -13.37
N ARG A 276 -23.46 14.38 -14.63
CA ARG A 276 -23.43 12.94 -14.99
C ARG A 276 -22.10 12.34 -14.55
N GLY A 277 -22.08 11.70 -13.37
CA GLY A 277 -20.90 11.05 -12.79
C GLY A 277 -20.78 9.61 -13.24
N CYS A 278 -19.60 9.22 -13.74
CA CYS A 278 -19.24 7.85 -14.11
C CYS A 278 -18.39 7.23 -13.00
N TYR A 279 -18.83 6.10 -12.48
CA TYR A 279 -18.24 5.38 -11.36
C TYR A 279 -17.71 4.01 -11.80
N LEU A 280 -16.64 3.56 -11.15
CA LEU A 280 -16.38 2.13 -11.03
C LEU A 280 -17.46 1.49 -10.14
N PRO A 281 -18.03 0.31 -10.50
CA PRO A 281 -19.11 -0.31 -9.75
C PRO A 281 -18.81 -0.48 -8.26
N ARG A 282 -17.57 -0.87 -7.91
CA ARG A 282 -17.13 -1.04 -6.52
C ARG A 282 -17.20 0.27 -5.70
N LEU A 283 -16.83 1.39 -6.31
CA LEU A 283 -16.87 2.70 -5.66
C LEU A 283 -18.29 3.25 -5.52
N TYR A 284 -19.13 3.00 -6.52
CA TYR A 284 -20.55 3.33 -6.44
C TYR A 284 -21.25 2.59 -5.29
N GLN A 285 -21.02 1.27 -5.21
CA GLN A 285 -21.55 0.44 -4.14
C GLN A 285 -21.01 0.87 -2.77
N ALA A 286 -19.71 1.16 -2.66
CA ALA A 286 -19.10 1.60 -1.42
C ALA A 286 -19.72 2.91 -0.94
N GLU A 287 -19.83 3.92 -1.80
CA GLU A 287 -20.37 5.22 -1.45
C GLU A 287 -21.87 5.14 -1.06
N THR A 288 -22.64 4.35 -1.80
CA THR A 288 -24.06 4.14 -1.50
C THR A 288 -24.27 3.44 -0.17
N PHE A 289 -23.51 2.36 0.08
CA PHE A 289 -23.56 1.62 1.34
C PHE A 289 -23.16 2.49 2.54
N VAL A 290 -22.04 3.24 2.40
CA VAL A 290 -21.57 4.14 3.47
C VAL A 290 -22.65 5.17 3.82
N ALA A 291 -23.29 5.80 2.81
CA ALA A 291 -24.36 6.76 3.05
C ALA A 291 -25.53 6.13 3.80
N GLN A 292 -26.03 4.99 3.34
CA GLN A 292 -27.15 4.28 3.96
C GLN A 292 -26.84 3.86 5.41
N ARG A 293 -25.64 3.32 5.64
CA ARG A 293 -25.26 2.84 6.97
C ARG A 293 -25.06 3.97 7.96
N LEU A 294 -24.46 5.10 7.52
CA LEU A 294 -24.32 6.29 8.35
C LEU A 294 -25.70 6.88 8.74
N LEU A 295 -26.63 6.96 7.79
CA LEU A 295 -28.00 7.39 8.07
C LEU A 295 -28.70 6.46 9.06
N SER A 296 -28.52 5.16 8.91
CA SER A 296 -29.04 4.18 9.88
C SER A 296 -28.50 4.43 11.29
N LEU A 297 -27.20 4.72 11.45
CA LEU A 297 -26.60 5.04 12.76
C LEU A 297 -27.14 6.34 13.37
N VAL A 298 -27.51 7.32 12.54
CA VAL A 298 -28.13 8.58 13.00
C VAL A 298 -29.56 8.35 13.46
N THR A 299 -30.34 7.52 12.76
CA THR A 299 -31.79 7.37 12.98
C THR A 299 -32.17 6.25 13.95
N THR A 300 -31.27 5.26 14.12
CA THR A 300 -31.53 4.13 15.02
C THR A 300 -31.41 4.58 16.48
N PRO A 301 -32.45 4.44 17.31
CA PRO A 301 -32.38 4.73 18.73
C PRO A 301 -31.34 3.85 19.44
N VAL A 302 -30.58 4.43 20.34
CA VAL A 302 -29.63 3.74 21.20
C VAL A 302 -30.04 3.92 22.67
N GLU A 303 -29.63 3.00 23.50
CA GLU A 303 -29.88 3.12 24.94
C GLU A 303 -29.13 4.36 25.48
N THR A 304 -29.88 5.27 26.10
CA THR A 304 -29.29 6.52 26.62
C THR A 304 -28.98 6.38 28.11
N LEU A 305 -27.88 7.00 28.54
CA LEU A 305 -27.47 6.99 29.94
C LEU A 305 -28.34 7.96 30.75
N PRO A 306 -29.13 7.47 31.71
CA PRO A 306 -29.86 8.35 32.62
C PRO A 306 -28.88 9.21 33.44
N ARG A 307 -29.10 10.53 33.51
CA ARG A 307 -28.25 11.47 34.25
C ARG A 307 -26.81 11.53 33.75
N ALA A 308 -26.61 11.49 32.44
CA ALA A 308 -25.29 11.53 31.78
C ALA A 308 -24.41 12.68 32.32
N GLU A 309 -24.99 13.86 32.60
CA GLU A 309 -24.24 15.01 33.15
C GLU A 309 -23.57 14.70 34.49
N LYS A 310 -24.27 14.00 35.39
CA LYS A 310 -23.70 13.63 36.71
C LYS A 310 -22.53 12.60 36.52
N THR A 311 -22.65 11.73 35.56
CA THR A 311 -21.60 10.79 35.22
C THR A 311 -20.36 11.52 34.66
N ILE A 312 -20.59 12.54 33.81
CA ILE A 312 -19.52 13.39 33.30
C ILE A 312 -18.82 14.13 34.44
N ASP A 313 -19.59 14.73 35.39
CA ASP A 313 -19.03 15.40 36.60
C ASP A 313 -18.16 14.45 37.44
N ALA A 314 -18.54 13.18 37.50
CA ALA A 314 -17.75 12.17 38.19
C ALA A 314 -16.48 11.82 37.46
N ILE A 315 -16.52 11.72 36.11
CA ILE A 315 -15.34 11.48 35.25
C ILE A 315 -14.36 12.65 35.36
N GLU A 316 -14.84 13.91 35.31
CA GLU A 316 -14.01 15.10 35.47
C GLU A 316 -13.25 15.08 36.80
N ARG A 317 -13.94 14.73 37.90
CA ARG A 317 -13.31 14.64 39.24
C ARG A 317 -12.25 13.54 39.32
N GLU A 318 -12.52 12.37 38.76
CA GLU A 318 -11.57 11.24 38.77
C GLU A 318 -10.34 11.50 37.91
N GLN A 319 -10.55 12.09 36.73
CA GLN A 319 -9.45 12.42 35.84
C GLN A 319 -8.70 13.69 36.22
N GLY A 320 -9.19 14.46 37.20
CA GLY A 320 -8.61 15.73 37.63
C GLY A 320 -8.64 16.80 36.55
N VAL A 321 -9.63 16.76 35.66
CA VAL A 321 -9.78 17.68 34.50
C VAL A 321 -11.13 18.38 34.59
N SER A 322 -11.20 19.59 33.99
CA SER A 322 -12.46 20.28 33.75
C SER A 322 -12.63 20.43 32.23
N TYR A 323 -13.70 19.86 31.70
CA TYR A 323 -13.95 19.94 30.26
C TYR A 323 -14.41 21.34 29.86
N ALA A 324 -13.85 21.85 28.78
CA ALA A 324 -14.42 23.02 28.11
C ALA A 324 -15.85 22.72 27.59
N PRO A 325 -16.71 23.73 27.36
CA PRO A 325 -18.10 23.51 26.98
C PRO A 325 -18.28 22.56 25.79
N MET A 326 -17.46 22.72 24.74
CA MET A 326 -17.52 21.86 23.53
C MET A 326 -17.02 20.43 23.82
N GLN A 327 -16.00 20.28 24.68
CA GLN A 327 -15.53 18.94 25.08
C GLN A 327 -16.62 18.20 25.88
N ARG A 328 -17.25 18.90 26.83
CA ARG A 328 -18.38 18.34 27.59
C ARG A 328 -19.55 17.96 26.69
N GLN A 329 -19.85 18.80 25.71
CA GLN A 329 -20.89 18.52 24.71
C GLN A 329 -20.55 17.27 23.89
N ALA A 330 -19.28 17.07 23.51
CA ALA A 330 -18.87 15.86 22.78
C ALA A 330 -19.10 14.59 23.61
N VAL A 331 -18.72 14.60 24.90
CA VAL A 331 -18.96 13.45 25.80
C VAL A 331 -20.47 13.20 26.00
N LEU A 332 -21.26 14.26 26.11
CA LEU A 332 -22.71 14.15 26.27
C LEU A 332 -23.38 13.57 25.02
N LEU A 333 -23.01 14.04 23.82
CA LEU A 333 -23.55 13.53 22.56
C LEU A 333 -23.14 12.07 22.30
N ALA A 334 -21.93 11.67 22.70
CA ALA A 334 -21.52 10.27 22.66
C ALA A 334 -22.39 9.36 23.53
N ALA A 335 -22.89 9.87 24.68
CA ALA A 335 -23.82 9.14 25.54
C ALA A 335 -25.23 8.97 24.94
N GLN A 336 -25.62 9.88 24.05
CA GLN A 336 -27.01 10.01 23.59
C GLN A 336 -27.24 9.45 22.19
N GLY A 337 -26.22 9.41 21.33
CA GLY A 337 -26.34 9.07 19.92
C GLY A 337 -25.66 7.77 19.52
N GLY A 338 -26.07 7.24 18.36
CA GLY A 338 -25.44 6.09 17.71
C GLY A 338 -24.17 6.46 16.94
N ILE A 339 -24.00 7.72 16.56
CA ILE A 339 -22.81 8.22 15.86
C ILE A 339 -22.47 9.64 16.30
N LEU A 340 -21.16 9.94 16.39
CA LEU A 340 -20.62 11.26 16.68
C LEU A 340 -19.37 11.53 15.80
N LEU A 341 -19.29 12.73 15.22
CA LEU A 341 -18.07 13.28 14.65
C LEU A 341 -17.43 14.24 15.66
N LEU A 342 -16.18 13.99 16.02
CA LEU A 342 -15.39 14.87 16.89
C LEU A 342 -14.22 15.45 16.07
N THR A 343 -14.22 16.74 15.81
CA THR A 343 -13.19 17.38 15.00
C THR A 343 -12.49 18.50 15.73
N GLY A 344 -11.32 18.87 15.24
CA GLY A 344 -10.55 20.01 15.74
C GLY A 344 -9.09 19.95 15.32
N GLY A 345 -8.43 21.11 15.33
CA GLY A 345 -7.02 21.26 15.02
C GLY A 345 -6.10 20.81 16.19
N PRO A 346 -4.80 21.09 16.08
CA PRO A 346 -3.82 20.82 17.13
C PRO A 346 -4.11 21.69 18.37
N GLY A 347 -3.91 21.14 19.56
CA GLY A 347 -4.07 21.88 20.83
C GLY A 347 -5.50 22.16 21.26
N THR A 348 -6.53 21.65 20.56
CA THR A 348 -7.95 21.86 20.90
C THR A 348 -8.51 20.84 21.90
N GLY A 349 -7.72 19.86 22.32
CA GLY A 349 -8.10 18.90 23.34
C GLY A 349 -8.95 17.73 22.86
N LYS A 350 -8.85 17.31 21.59
CA LYS A 350 -9.47 16.08 21.08
C LYS A 350 -9.16 14.87 21.97
N THR A 351 -7.92 14.70 22.33
CA THR A 351 -7.41 13.64 23.21
C THR A 351 -8.11 13.59 24.57
N THR A 352 -8.33 14.76 25.18
CA THR A 352 -9.03 14.88 26.47
C THR A 352 -10.49 14.46 26.35
N SER A 353 -11.18 14.94 25.30
CA SER A 353 -12.57 14.54 25.03
C SER A 353 -12.67 13.04 24.77
N LEU A 354 -11.74 12.46 24.04
CA LEU A 354 -11.71 11.04 23.70
C LEU A 354 -11.54 10.17 24.95
N ARG A 355 -10.62 10.54 25.87
CA ARG A 355 -10.50 9.88 27.19
C ARG A 355 -11.81 9.94 27.98
N GLY A 356 -12.51 11.07 27.94
CA GLY A 356 -13.81 11.23 28.58
C GLY A 356 -14.87 10.32 27.97
N ILE A 357 -14.91 10.17 26.65
CA ILE A 357 -15.83 9.28 25.94
C ILE A 357 -15.54 7.80 26.26
N VAL A 358 -14.27 7.39 26.29
CA VAL A 358 -13.88 6.02 26.68
C VAL A 358 -14.35 5.72 28.09
N ALA A 359 -14.00 6.58 29.08
CA ALA A 359 -14.43 6.42 30.46
C ALA A 359 -15.95 6.41 30.64
N LEU A 360 -16.67 7.17 29.82
CA LEU A 360 -18.12 7.16 29.79
C LEU A 360 -18.67 5.80 29.32
N TYR A 361 -18.16 5.27 28.22
CA TYR A 361 -18.60 3.99 27.68
C TYR A 361 -18.27 2.82 28.61
N GLU A 362 -17.12 2.82 29.25
CA GLU A 362 -16.75 1.85 30.28
C GLU A 362 -17.74 1.85 31.45
N ARG A 363 -18.20 3.04 31.90
CA ARG A 363 -19.23 3.16 32.94
C ARG A 363 -20.63 2.74 32.49
N MET A 364 -20.86 2.77 31.17
CA MET A 364 -22.09 2.22 30.60
C MET A 364 -21.99 0.69 30.43
N GLY A 365 -20.86 0.05 30.78
CA GLY A 365 -20.63 -1.37 30.59
C GLY A 365 -20.47 -1.78 29.12
N LEU A 366 -20.04 -0.86 28.28
CA LEU A 366 -19.85 -1.10 26.86
C LEU A 366 -18.40 -1.53 26.58
N ASP A 367 -18.23 -2.62 25.82
CA ASP A 367 -16.91 -2.98 25.27
C ASP A 367 -16.54 -2.01 24.15
N VAL A 368 -15.39 -1.37 24.26
CA VAL A 368 -14.93 -0.33 23.34
C VAL A 368 -13.78 -0.86 22.50
N ALA A 369 -13.92 -0.79 21.18
CA ALA A 369 -12.78 -1.00 20.26
C ALA A 369 -12.18 0.35 19.86
N LEU A 370 -10.88 0.52 20.11
CA LEU A 370 -10.12 1.71 19.74
C LEU A 370 -9.34 1.43 18.45
N LEU A 371 -9.64 2.18 17.41
CA LEU A 371 -9.12 1.93 16.07
C LEU A 371 -8.46 3.17 15.47
N ALA A 372 -7.47 2.95 14.60
CA ALA A 372 -6.87 4.01 13.79
C ALA A 372 -6.45 3.47 12.42
N PRO A 373 -6.28 4.31 11.38
CA PRO A 373 -5.89 3.84 10.05
C PRO A 373 -4.44 3.35 9.96
N THR A 374 -3.55 3.81 10.84
CA THR A 374 -2.12 3.45 10.85
C THR A 374 -1.68 2.89 12.19
N GLY A 375 -0.60 2.05 12.20
CA GLY A 375 -0.05 1.47 13.41
C GLY A 375 0.42 2.51 14.43
N ARG A 376 1.03 3.60 13.96
CA ARG A 376 1.48 4.70 14.82
C ARG A 376 0.33 5.48 15.47
N ALA A 377 -0.73 5.76 14.70
CA ALA A 377 -1.91 6.40 15.25
C ALA A 377 -2.59 5.48 16.28
N ALA A 378 -2.67 4.17 16.02
CA ALA A 378 -3.21 3.20 16.97
C ALA A 378 -2.37 3.14 18.26
N LYS A 379 -1.04 3.06 18.15
CA LYS A 379 -0.14 3.09 19.32
C LYS A 379 -0.35 4.34 20.16
N ARG A 380 -0.38 5.51 19.50
CA ARG A 380 -0.65 6.78 20.19
C ARG A 380 -2.01 6.81 20.89
N LEU A 381 -3.05 6.31 20.20
CA LEU A 381 -4.39 6.20 20.75
C LEU A 381 -4.40 5.34 22.02
N GLY A 382 -3.70 4.21 22.03
CA GLY A 382 -3.55 3.35 23.19
C GLY A 382 -2.79 4.03 24.34
N GLU A 383 -1.66 4.69 24.05
CA GLU A 383 -0.88 5.45 25.06
C GLU A 383 -1.72 6.55 25.73
N VAL A 384 -2.54 7.24 24.97
CA VAL A 384 -3.38 8.33 25.46
C VAL A 384 -4.57 7.85 26.28
N THR A 385 -5.22 6.78 25.84
CA THR A 385 -6.42 6.23 26.50
C THR A 385 -6.09 5.27 27.63
N GLY A 386 -4.89 4.69 27.63
CA GLY A 386 -4.49 3.62 28.54
C GLY A 386 -5.13 2.27 28.22
N ALA A 387 -5.71 2.10 27.04
CA ALA A 387 -6.41 0.89 26.59
C ALA A 387 -5.81 0.38 25.26
N ASP A 388 -6.02 -0.90 24.97
CA ASP A 388 -5.52 -1.50 23.75
C ASP A 388 -6.17 -0.88 22.51
N ALA A 389 -5.34 -0.43 21.58
CA ALA A 389 -5.76 0.12 20.30
C ALA A 389 -5.07 -0.61 19.14
N GLN A 390 -5.76 -0.73 18.02
CA GLN A 390 -5.24 -1.44 16.85
C GLN A 390 -5.60 -0.73 15.55
N THR A 391 -4.99 -1.16 14.45
CA THR A 391 -5.36 -0.61 13.15
C THR A 391 -6.72 -1.15 12.71
N ILE A 392 -7.47 -0.33 11.93
CA ILE A 392 -8.74 -0.77 11.33
C ILE A 392 -8.54 -2.09 10.56
N HIS A 393 -7.47 -2.20 9.77
CA HIS A 393 -7.14 -3.40 9.00
C HIS A 393 -6.98 -4.64 9.89
N ARG A 394 -6.27 -4.51 11.03
CA ARG A 394 -6.08 -5.61 11.98
C ARG A 394 -7.38 -6.00 12.66
N ALA A 395 -8.17 -5.02 13.09
CA ALA A 395 -9.48 -5.25 13.70
C ALA A 395 -10.44 -6.00 12.78
N LEU A 396 -10.39 -5.67 11.49
CA LEU A 396 -11.21 -6.33 10.46
C LEU A 396 -10.66 -7.70 10.03
N GLY A 397 -9.49 -8.12 10.54
CA GLY A 397 -8.87 -9.38 10.17
C GLY A 397 -8.52 -9.43 8.69
N MET A 398 -7.80 -8.40 8.21
CA MET A 398 -7.37 -8.32 6.83
C MET A 398 -6.48 -9.51 6.46
N SER A 399 -6.82 -10.18 5.38
CA SER A 399 -6.03 -11.23 4.74
C SER A 399 -5.92 -10.97 3.24
N TYR A 400 -4.89 -11.52 2.64
CA TYR A 400 -4.71 -11.45 1.20
C TYR A 400 -5.23 -12.75 0.59
N ASN A 401 -6.16 -12.64 -0.35
CA ASN A 401 -6.61 -13.81 -1.11
C ASN A 401 -5.66 -14.01 -2.29
N GLU A 402 -4.79 -15.01 -2.18
CA GLU A 402 -3.79 -15.34 -3.21
C GLU A 402 -4.44 -15.72 -4.55
N MET A 403 -5.65 -16.29 -4.52
CA MET A 403 -6.36 -16.70 -5.74
C MET A 403 -6.90 -15.50 -6.54
N THR A 404 -7.39 -14.46 -5.87
CA THR A 404 -7.99 -13.30 -6.52
C THR A 404 -7.07 -12.08 -6.56
N GLY A 405 -5.96 -12.11 -5.83
CA GLY A 405 -5.08 -10.95 -5.66
C GLY A 405 -5.72 -9.79 -4.90
N GLN A 406 -6.82 -10.04 -4.18
CA GLN A 406 -7.59 -9.02 -3.50
C GLN A 406 -7.42 -9.09 -1.98
N THR A 407 -7.44 -7.93 -1.36
CA THR A 407 -7.57 -7.82 0.09
C THR A 407 -8.99 -8.22 0.52
N VAL A 408 -9.09 -9.15 1.45
CA VAL A 408 -10.35 -9.61 2.03
C VAL A 408 -10.34 -9.34 3.53
N PHE A 409 -11.45 -8.87 4.05
CA PHE A 409 -11.66 -8.69 5.48
C PHE A 409 -12.51 -9.83 6.05
N ARG A 410 -12.00 -10.47 7.14
CA ARG A 410 -12.72 -11.55 7.81
C ARG A 410 -13.96 -11.01 8.53
N LYS A 411 -13.81 -9.86 9.20
CA LYS A 411 -14.92 -9.20 9.91
C LYS A 411 -15.79 -8.45 8.90
N ASN A 412 -17.09 -8.76 8.91
CA ASN A 412 -18.11 -8.23 8.00
C ASN A 412 -19.50 -8.40 8.61
N ALA A 413 -20.57 -8.24 7.85
CA ALA A 413 -21.92 -8.37 8.33
C ALA A 413 -22.27 -9.78 8.90
N ASN A 414 -21.59 -10.84 8.44
CA ASN A 414 -21.81 -12.21 8.92
C ASN A 414 -20.94 -12.56 10.15
N ASP A 415 -19.79 -11.92 10.31
CA ASP A 415 -18.91 -12.03 11.48
C ASP A 415 -18.51 -10.62 11.94
N PRO A 416 -19.39 -9.88 12.61
CA PRO A 416 -19.13 -8.49 13.00
C PRO A 416 -18.11 -8.38 14.14
N LEU A 417 -17.63 -7.16 14.37
CA LEU A 417 -16.85 -6.82 15.55
C LEU A 417 -17.70 -7.02 16.82
N GLU A 418 -17.09 -7.60 17.84
CA GLU A 418 -17.80 -7.90 19.10
C GLU A 418 -18.06 -6.65 19.94
N ALA A 419 -17.34 -5.55 19.71
CA ALA A 419 -17.43 -4.31 20.45
C ALA A 419 -18.83 -3.65 20.40
N HIS A 420 -19.26 -3.07 21.51
CA HIS A 420 -20.50 -2.31 21.65
C HIS A 420 -20.33 -0.86 21.16
N ALA A 421 -19.12 -0.35 21.22
CA ALA A 421 -18.75 0.97 20.71
C ALA A 421 -17.43 0.89 19.97
N VAL A 422 -17.34 1.60 18.86
CA VAL A 422 -16.11 1.71 18.06
C VAL A 422 -15.71 3.18 18.00
N ILE A 423 -14.48 3.46 18.37
CA ILE A 423 -13.87 4.79 18.28
C ILE A 423 -12.76 4.74 17.26
N VAL A 424 -12.82 5.60 16.25
CA VAL A 424 -11.81 5.68 15.19
C VAL A 424 -11.13 7.04 15.25
N ASP A 425 -9.84 7.07 15.49
CA ASP A 425 -9.03 8.30 15.41
C ASP A 425 -8.38 8.45 14.03
N GLU A 426 -7.96 9.66 13.69
CA GLU A 426 -7.35 10.03 12.40
C GLU A 426 -8.22 9.66 11.17
N VAL A 427 -9.54 9.86 11.27
CA VAL A 427 -10.51 9.50 10.21
C VAL A 427 -10.28 10.27 8.90
N SER A 428 -9.55 11.39 8.93
CA SER A 428 -9.14 12.10 7.70
C SER A 428 -8.39 11.21 6.70
N MET A 429 -7.72 10.15 7.19
CA MET A 429 -6.98 9.19 6.38
C MET A 429 -7.83 8.01 5.85
N VAL A 430 -9.10 7.90 6.27
CA VAL A 430 -9.99 6.79 5.89
C VAL A 430 -10.70 7.13 4.58
N ASP A 431 -10.49 6.30 3.56
CA ASP A 431 -11.18 6.41 2.26
C ASP A 431 -12.55 5.73 2.27
N ILE A 432 -13.26 5.82 1.14
CA ILE A 432 -14.63 5.31 1.04
C ILE A 432 -14.70 3.77 1.11
N GLU A 433 -13.69 3.05 0.62
CA GLU A 433 -13.65 1.58 0.61
C GLU A 433 -13.34 1.04 2.01
N LEU A 434 -12.37 1.64 2.71
CA LEU A 434 -12.07 1.28 4.09
C LEU A 434 -13.22 1.64 5.04
N MET A 435 -13.88 2.80 4.83
CA MET A 435 -15.06 3.18 5.58
C MET A 435 -16.21 2.19 5.35
N ARG A 436 -16.44 1.74 4.11
CA ARG A 436 -17.40 0.69 3.81
C ARG A 436 -17.11 -0.56 4.62
N SER A 437 -15.89 -1.07 4.55
CA SER A 437 -15.50 -2.30 5.24
C SER A 437 -15.66 -2.20 6.77
N LEU A 438 -15.31 -1.05 7.34
CA LEU A 438 -15.52 -0.79 8.76
C LEU A 438 -17.01 -0.81 9.13
N LEU A 439 -17.84 -0.07 8.39
CA LEU A 439 -19.27 0.03 8.65
C LEU A 439 -20.02 -1.29 8.42
N GLU A 440 -19.54 -2.13 7.51
CA GLU A 440 -20.06 -3.47 7.25
C GLU A 440 -19.81 -4.41 8.44
N ALA A 441 -18.69 -4.24 9.12
CA ALA A 441 -18.31 -5.03 10.28
C ALA A 441 -18.96 -4.55 11.60
N LEU A 442 -19.69 -3.43 11.63
CA LEU A 442 -20.37 -2.96 12.82
C LEU A 442 -21.67 -3.74 13.07
N ARG A 443 -21.81 -4.32 14.26
CA ARG A 443 -23.04 -4.97 14.66
C ARG A 443 -24.22 -3.98 14.80
N PRO A 444 -25.47 -4.44 14.71
CA PRO A 444 -26.62 -3.61 15.01
C PRO A 444 -26.54 -3.00 16.42
N GLY A 445 -26.88 -1.73 16.55
CA GLY A 445 -26.82 -1.01 17.83
C GLY A 445 -25.42 -0.59 18.29
N CYS A 446 -24.37 -0.89 17.54
CA CYS A 446 -23.01 -0.42 17.82
C CYS A 446 -22.95 1.11 17.72
N ARG A 447 -22.28 1.74 18.68
CA ARG A 447 -21.99 3.18 18.65
C ARG A 447 -20.70 3.44 17.88
N LEU A 448 -20.66 4.55 17.15
CA LEU A 448 -19.51 4.94 16.35
C LEU A 448 -19.07 6.37 16.68
N VAL A 449 -17.83 6.54 17.13
CA VAL A 449 -17.23 7.86 17.31
C VAL A 449 -16.07 8.00 16.32
N LEU A 450 -16.16 9.00 15.46
CA LEU A 450 -15.17 9.30 14.43
C LEU A 450 -14.44 10.58 14.81
N VAL A 451 -13.12 10.47 15.02
CA VAL A 451 -12.25 11.57 15.45
C VAL A 451 -11.28 11.94 14.35
N GLY A 452 -11.11 13.22 14.06
CA GLY A 452 -10.17 13.64 13.02
C GLY A 452 -10.02 15.16 12.90
N ASP A 453 -9.16 15.53 11.98
CA ASP A 453 -8.90 16.91 11.64
C ASP A 453 -9.22 17.13 10.15
N PRO A 454 -10.29 17.86 9.81
CA PRO A 454 -10.74 18.03 8.42
C PRO A 454 -9.78 18.89 7.57
N ASP A 455 -8.87 19.63 8.21
CA ASP A 455 -7.94 20.54 7.56
C ASP A 455 -6.60 19.86 7.23
N GLN A 456 -6.37 18.65 7.77
CA GLN A 456 -5.25 17.80 7.36
C GLN A 456 -5.47 17.21 5.97
N LEU A 457 -4.41 16.63 5.43
CA LEU A 457 -4.48 15.93 4.14
C LEU A 457 -5.55 14.83 4.19
N PRO A 458 -6.40 14.73 3.17
CA PRO A 458 -7.37 13.65 3.07
C PRO A 458 -6.69 12.30 2.81
N SER A 459 -7.48 11.21 2.83
CA SER A 459 -7.05 9.86 2.48
C SER A 459 -6.29 9.80 1.14
N VAL A 460 -5.38 8.84 0.99
CA VAL A 460 -4.74 8.59 -0.32
C VAL A 460 -5.76 8.00 -1.30
N GLY A 461 -6.61 7.09 -0.83
CA GLY A 461 -7.67 6.46 -1.60
C GLY A 461 -8.86 7.36 -1.92
N PRO A 462 -9.88 6.83 -2.63
CA PRO A 462 -11.00 7.60 -3.16
C PRO A 462 -11.95 8.13 -2.07
N GLY A 463 -12.40 9.37 -2.25
CA GLY A 463 -13.33 10.05 -1.37
C GLY A 463 -12.67 11.04 -0.40
N ASN A 464 -13.51 11.89 0.19
CA ASN A 464 -13.17 12.76 1.32
C ASN A 464 -14.25 12.55 2.39
N VAL A 465 -14.23 11.35 2.99
CA VAL A 465 -15.32 10.84 3.83
C VAL A 465 -15.61 11.80 4.99
N LEU A 466 -14.58 12.19 5.77
CA LEU A 466 -14.74 13.10 6.90
C LEU A 466 -15.29 14.46 6.46
N GLY A 467 -14.70 15.04 5.41
CA GLY A 467 -15.15 16.34 4.88
C GLY A 467 -16.58 16.29 4.34
N ASP A 468 -16.98 15.21 3.68
CA ASP A 468 -18.33 15.06 3.13
C ASP A 468 -19.37 14.84 4.23
N MET A 469 -19.05 14.06 5.26
CA MET A 469 -19.90 13.90 6.45
C MET A 469 -20.15 15.24 7.15
N LEU A 470 -19.10 16.01 7.41
CA LEU A 470 -19.20 17.33 8.05
C LEU A 470 -20.02 18.31 7.21
N ARG A 471 -19.70 18.42 5.90
CA ARG A 471 -20.42 19.33 4.98
C ARG A 471 -21.85 18.89 4.69
N SER A 472 -22.23 17.65 5.01
CA SER A 472 -23.62 17.22 4.90
C SER A 472 -24.50 17.91 5.94
N GLY A 473 -23.98 18.14 7.15
CA GLY A 473 -24.72 18.65 8.30
C GLY A 473 -25.72 17.67 8.88
N VAL A 474 -25.72 16.42 8.43
CA VAL A 474 -26.67 15.35 8.82
C VAL A 474 -26.20 14.60 10.06
N ILE A 475 -24.90 14.37 10.17
CA ILE A 475 -24.30 13.59 11.24
C ILE A 475 -23.98 14.50 12.42
N PRO A 476 -24.38 14.14 13.66
CA PRO A 476 -24.02 14.89 14.85
C PRO A 476 -22.51 15.13 14.92
N ALA A 477 -22.11 16.39 15.00
CA ALA A 477 -20.71 16.79 14.99
C ALA A 477 -20.41 17.82 16.07
N VAL A 478 -19.24 17.66 16.71
CA VAL A 478 -18.66 18.66 17.60
C VAL A 478 -17.32 19.09 17.06
N SER A 479 -17.17 20.38 16.78
CA SER A 479 -15.91 20.98 16.35
C SER A 479 -15.25 21.72 17.49
N LEU A 480 -14.10 21.21 17.96
CA LEU A 480 -13.31 21.84 19.00
C LEU A 480 -12.49 22.96 18.37
N THR A 481 -12.90 24.21 18.59
CA THR A 481 -12.26 25.41 18.04
C THR A 481 -11.40 26.15 19.06
N GLN A 482 -11.65 25.92 20.35
CA GLN A 482 -10.93 26.61 21.41
C GLN A 482 -9.53 26.01 21.59
N VAL A 483 -8.52 26.85 21.42
CA VAL A 483 -7.12 26.51 21.74
C VAL A 483 -6.88 26.77 23.24
N PHE A 484 -6.27 25.83 23.92
CA PHE A 484 -5.99 26.00 25.35
C PHE A 484 -4.77 26.90 25.58
N ARG A 485 -4.79 27.64 26.71
CA ARG A 485 -3.80 28.68 27.07
C ARG A 485 -2.33 28.21 26.93
N GLN A 486 -2.01 26.97 27.27
CA GLN A 486 -0.67 26.42 27.08
C GLN A 486 -0.31 26.25 25.60
N ALA A 487 -1.28 25.91 24.77
CA ALA A 487 -1.12 25.74 23.34
C ALA A 487 -1.05 27.10 22.60
N GLU A 488 -1.72 28.15 23.11
CA GLU A 488 -1.64 29.50 22.56
C GLU A 488 -0.24 30.12 22.61
N GLN A 489 0.59 29.71 23.56
CA GLN A 489 1.98 30.17 23.64
C GLN A 489 2.89 29.55 22.57
N SER A 490 2.52 28.38 22.01
CA SER A 490 3.28 27.73 20.96
C SER A 490 3.18 28.47 19.63
N ALA A 491 4.32 28.82 19.05
CA ALA A 491 4.39 29.43 17.71
C ALA A 491 4.02 28.41 16.63
N ILE A 492 4.27 27.10 16.84
CA ILE A 492 3.83 26.01 15.96
C ILE A 492 2.31 26.05 15.82
N ILE A 493 1.59 26.10 16.94
CA ILE A 493 0.12 26.07 16.96
C ILE A 493 -0.45 27.35 16.36
N ARG A 494 0.07 28.53 16.70
CA ARG A 494 -0.36 29.80 16.11
C ARG A 494 -0.16 29.82 14.58
N ASN A 495 1.00 29.35 14.11
CA ASN A 495 1.25 29.27 12.67
C ASN A 495 0.40 28.23 11.97
N ALA A 496 0.09 27.09 12.61
CA ALA A 496 -0.85 26.12 12.08
C ALA A 496 -2.24 26.75 11.88
N HIS A 497 -2.75 27.49 12.85
CA HIS A 497 -4.03 28.19 12.73
C HIS A 497 -4.01 29.30 11.67
N ALA A 498 -2.96 30.12 11.59
CA ALA A 498 -2.81 31.13 10.55
C ALA A 498 -2.83 30.48 9.14
N VAL A 499 -2.04 29.43 8.95
CA VAL A 499 -2.03 28.69 7.68
C VAL A 499 -3.41 28.12 7.34
N ASN A 500 -4.13 27.58 8.31
CA ASN A 500 -5.47 27.05 8.10
C ASN A 500 -6.47 28.14 7.66
N GLN A 501 -6.31 29.36 8.16
CA GLN A 501 -7.10 30.54 7.74
C GLN A 501 -6.66 31.13 6.40
N GLY A 502 -5.59 30.61 5.78
CA GLY A 502 -5.03 31.10 4.52
C GLY A 502 -3.99 32.22 4.72
N GLU A 503 -3.63 32.49 5.93
CA GLU A 503 -2.63 33.50 6.26
C GLU A 503 -1.20 32.88 6.22
N PRO A 504 -0.19 33.63 5.76
CA PRO A 504 1.18 33.15 5.77
C PRO A 504 1.66 32.93 7.21
N PRO A 505 2.43 31.86 7.47
CA PRO A 505 3.03 31.66 8.78
C PRO A 505 4.04 32.78 9.09
N ARG A 506 4.16 33.16 10.35
CA ARG A 506 5.17 34.11 10.80
C ARG A 506 6.54 33.46 10.77
N LEU A 507 7.47 34.05 10.01
CA LEU A 507 8.82 33.53 9.78
C LEU A 507 9.88 34.24 10.63
N ASP A 508 9.48 35.02 11.61
CA ASP A 508 10.36 35.68 12.57
C ASP A 508 10.97 34.65 13.53
N ASN A 509 12.30 34.68 13.69
CA ASN A 509 13.04 33.78 14.58
C ASN A 509 13.00 34.31 16.02
N GLY A 510 11.83 34.61 16.55
CA GLY A 510 11.63 34.97 17.93
C GLY A 510 11.97 33.81 18.91
N GLN A 511 11.86 34.07 20.22
CA GLN A 511 11.95 32.98 21.18
C GLN A 511 10.70 32.09 21.05
N GLY A 512 10.90 30.77 20.82
CA GLY A 512 9.79 29.87 20.69
C GLY A 512 10.19 28.49 20.18
N ASP A 513 9.18 27.81 19.65
CA ASP A 513 9.26 26.44 19.14
C ASP A 513 9.19 26.35 17.61
N PHE A 514 9.14 27.50 16.90
CA PHE A 514 9.06 27.61 15.45
C PHE A 514 10.15 28.53 14.92
N PHE A 515 10.96 28.04 13.96
CA PHE A 515 12.06 28.79 13.37
C PHE A 515 12.03 28.69 11.83
N PHE A 516 12.54 29.72 11.16
CA PHE A 516 12.74 29.75 9.73
C PHE A 516 14.18 30.05 9.35
N LEU A 517 14.77 29.27 8.45
CA LEU A 517 16.10 29.47 7.89
C LEU A 517 16.02 29.66 6.38
N CYS A 518 16.20 30.89 5.92
CA CYS A 518 16.18 31.20 4.49
C CYS A 518 17.36 30.54 3.77
N ARG A 519 17.05 29.64 2.82
CA ARG A 519 18.01 28.87 2.00
C ARG A 519 17.41 28.63 0.63
N ARG A 520 17.56 29.59 -0.28
CA ARG A 520 16.97 29.52 -1.64
C ARG A 520 17.72 28.55 -2.56
N SER A 521 19.03 28.34 -2.34
CA SER A 521 19.79 27.36 -3.09
C SER A 521 19.51 25.93 -2.58
N PRO A 522 19.17 24.96 -3.45
CA PRO A 522 18.95 23.56 -3.09
C PRO A 522 20.11 22.94 -2.32
N ASP A 523 21.35 23.16 -2.77
CA ASP A 523 22.55 22.59 -2.12
C ASP A 523 22.73 23.14 -0.71
N ARG A 524 22.54 24.47 -0.52
CA ARG A 524 22.60 25.11 0.80
C ARG A 524 21.47 24.67 1.70
N LEU A 525 20.28 24.41 1.14
CA LEU A 525 19.16 23.86 1.90
C LEU A 525 19.51 22.47 2.44
N VAL A 526 19.95 21.56 1.56
CA VAL A 526 20.32 20.19 1.96
C VAL A 526 21.47 20.20 2.97
N GLN A 527 22.51 21.01 2.75
CA GLN A 527 23.61 21.16 3.71
C GLN A 527 23.12 21.65 5.07
N THR A 528 22.24 22.67 5.10
CA THR A 528 21.66 23.19 6.35
C THR A 528 20.84 22.13 7.08
N VAL A 529 20.02 21.34 6.36
CA VAL A 529 19.26 20.22 6.96
C VAL A 529 20.21 19.20 7.60
N VAL A 530 21.28 18.83 6.89
CA VAL A 530 22.31 17.89 7.42
C VAL A 530 22.97 18.46 8.68
N GLU A 531 23.40 19.71 8.65
CA GLU A 531 24.02 20.40 9.82
C GLU A 531 23.08 20.45 11.03
N LEU A 532 21.79 20.72 10.79
CA LEU A 532 20.77 20.73 11.84
C LEU A 532 20.65 19.35 12.49
N CYS A 533 20.55 18.29 11.72
CA CYS A 533 20.40 16.93 12.22
C CYS A 533 21.66 16.41 12.93
N ARG A 534 22.84 16.67 12.35
CA ARG A 534 24.11 16.12 12.84
C ARG A 534 24.68 16.86 14.03
N GLU A 535 24.61 18.20 14.04
CA GLU A 535 25.39 19.03 14.97
C GLU A 535 24.53 20.02 15.74
N ARG A 536 23.74 20.86 15.06
CA ARG A 536 23.17 22.05 15.69
C ARG A 536 22.09 21.73 16.70
N LEU A 537 21.13 20.83 16.37
CA LEU A 537 20.05 20.46 17.28
C LEU A 537 20.56 19.57 18.43
N PRO A 538 21.40 18.55 18.20
CA PRO A 538 21.97 17.76 19.28
C PRO A 538 22.80 18.61 20.27
N ARG A 539 23.68 19.50 19.77
CA ARG A 539 24.55 20.30 20.63
C ARG A 539 23.84 21.46 21.35
N ASN A 540 22.98 22.19 20.61
CA ASN A 540 22.42 23.44 21.12
C ASN A 540 21.11 23.27 21.87
N MET A 541 20.32 22.21 21.52
CA MET A 541 18.98 22.00 22.07
C MET A 541 18.82 20.64 22.76
N GLY A 542 19.85 19.80 22.77
CA GLY A 542 19.81 18.46 23.38
C GLY A 542 18.83 17.53 22.70
N ILE A 543 18.51 17.75 21.40
CA ILE A 543 17.59 16.91 20.63
C ILE A 543 18.42 15.97 19.76
N PRO A 544 18.53 14.69 20.10
CA PRO A 544 19.33 13.73 19.33
C PRO A 544 18.71 13.47 17.95
N ALA A 545 19.54 13.02 17.00
CA ALA A 545 19.14 12.83 15.61
C ALA A 545 17.95 11.88 15.44
N GLU A 546 17.81 10.90 16.33
CA GLU A 546 16.71 9.92 16.34
C GLU A 546 15.34 10.57 16.63
N GLN A 547 15.33 11.70 17.34
CA GLN A 547 14.12 12.47 17.65
C GLN A 547 13.79 13.53 16.60
N ILE A 548 14.62 13.67 15.57
CA ILE A 548 14.43 14.64 14.48
C ILE A 548 13.85 13.91 13.26
N GLN A 549 12.76 14.44 12.71
CA GLN A 549 12.22 13.97 11.44
C GLN A 549 12.30 15.08 10.41
N VAL A 550 12.95 14.76 9.28
CA VAL A 550 12.95 15.64 8.11
C VAL A 550 11.73 15.34 7.26
N LEU A 551 10.98 16.37 6.91
CA LEU A 551 9.80 16.30 6.03
C LEU A 551 10.05 17.08 4.75
N SER A 552 9.62 16.52 3.63
CA SER A 552 9.58 17.23 2.35
C SER A 552 8.22 17.00 1.67
N PRO A 553 7.67 18.00 0.96
CA PRO A 553 6.47 17.79 0.16
C PRO A 553 6.66 16.78 -0.97
N THR A 554 7.88 16.62 -1.49
CA THR A 554 8.18 15.83 -2.69
C THR A 554 9.18 14.69 -2.44
N ARG A 555 9.08 13.62 -3.23
CA ARG A 555 10.07 12.52 -3.25
C ARG A 555 11.25 12.83 -4.19
N LYS A 556 10.97 13.44 -5.35
CA LYS A 556 11.93 13.71 -6.42
C LYS A 556 12.50 15.12 -6.33
N GLY A 557 13.61 15.37 -7.04
CA GLY A 557 14.29 16.67 -7.09
C GLY A 557 15.37 16.82 -6.03
N ALA A 558 16.12 17.93 -6.11
CA ALA A 558 17.29 18.19 -5.25
C ALA A 558 16.94 18.31 -3.75
N CYS A 559 15.74 18.84 -3.41
CA CYS A 559 15.24 18.94 -2.05
C CYS A 559 14.19 17.87 -1.72
N GLY A 560 14.04 16.84 -2.56
CA GLY A 560 13.14 15.72 -2.32
C GLY A 560 13.70 14.70 -1.34
N THR A 561 12.83 13.84 -0.80
CA THR A 561 13.24 12.85 0.22
C THR A 561 14.33 11.91 -0.27
N ALA A 562 14.39 11.58 -1.56
CA ALA A 562 15.44 10.71 -2.12
C ALA A 562 16.83 11.33 -2.02
N ALA A 563 16.96 12.63 -2.34
CA ALA A 563 18.23 13.35 -2.23
C ALA A 563 18.61 13.61 -0.76
N LEU A 564 17.63 14.02 0.05
CA LEU A 564 17.82 14.24 1.49
C LEU A 564 18.26 12.97 2.23
N ASN A 565 17.64 11.82 1.92
CA ASN A 565 18.03 10.54 2.53
C ASN A 565 19.48 10.15 2.23
N ARG A 566 19.92 10.33 0.99
CA ARG A 566 21.34 10.08 0.62
C ARG A 566 22.30 10.99 1.40
N ALA A 567 21.98 12.29 1.47
CA ALA A 567 22.83 13.25 2.18
C ALA A 567 22.83 12.98 3.70
N LEU A 568 21.70 12.70 4.29
CA LEU A 568 21.55 12.39 5.71
C LEU A 568 22.22 11.06 6.08
N GLN A 569 22.06 10.01 5.26
CA GLN A 569 22.76 8.74 5.47
C GLN A 569 24.29 8.94 5.44
N ALA A 570 24.81 9.66 4.44
CA ALA A 570 26.23 9.92 4.32
C ALA A 570 26.78 10.68 5.54
N ALA A 571 25.99 11.57 6.16
CA ALA A 571 26.40 12.38 7.29
C ALA A 571 26.21 11.70 8.65
N LEU A 572 25.10 10.97 8.84
CA LEU A 572 24.71 10.37 10.12
C LEU A 572 25.17 8.92 10.25
N ASN A 573 25.20 8.19 9.14
CA ASN A 573 25.59 6.78 9.09
C ASN A 573 26.58 6.51 7.92
N PRO A 574 27.79 7.11 7.95
CA PRO A 574 28.78 6.91 6.89
C PRO A 574 29.28 5.46 6.85
N PRO A 575 29.84 5.01 5.70
CA PRO A 575 30.52 3.73 5.64
C PRO A 575 31.65 3.66 6.67
N ALA A 576 31.78 2.54 7.35
CA ALA A 576 32.83 2.32 8.35
C ALA A 576 33.32 0.86 8.29
N ALA A 577 34.58 0.62 8.65
CA ALA A 577 35.11 -0.74 8.76
C ALA A 577 34.26 -1.57 9.74
N GLY A 578 33.87 -2.78 9.34
CA GLY A 578 33.01 -3.67 10.12
C GLY A 578 31.51 -3.38 10.07
N ARG A 579 31.09 -2.27 9.46
CA ARG A 579 29.67 -1.97 9.28
C ARG A 579 29.16 -2.63 8.01
N ARG A 580 28.34 -3.66 8.16
CA ARG A 580 27.77 -4.41 7.05
C ARG A 580 26.72 -3.57 6.30
N GLN A 581 26.66 -3.80 4.99
CA GLN A 581 25.74 -3.10 4.09
C GLN A 581 25.27 -4.04 2.97
N LYS A 582 24.05 -3.81 2.47
CA LYS A 582 23.45 -4.50 1.32
C LYS A 582 22.97 -3.48 0.31
N GLN A 583 23.34 -3.67 -0.93
CA GLN A 583 22.80 -2.88 -2.03
C GLN A 583 21.54 -3.53 -2.58
N TRP A 584 20.50 -2.71 -2.79
CA TRP A 584 19.26 -3.09 -3.43
C TRP A 584 18.85 -2.00 -4.42
N GLY A 585 18.93 -2.29 -5.71
CA GLY A 585 18.79 -1.27 -6.75
C GLY A 585 19.76 -0.11 -6.54
N ASP A 586 19.23 1.12 -6.54
CA ASP A 586 20.02 2.34 -6.34
C ASP A 586 20.23 2.72 -4.86
N VAL A 587 19.70 1.90 -3.92
CA VAL A 587 19.79 2.17 -2.48
C VAL A 587 20.77 1.22 -1.81
N THR A 588 21.64 1.76 -0.97
CA THR A 588 22.51 0.97 -0.10
C THR A 588 22.00 1.05 1.34
N PHE A 589 21.54 -0.08 1.87
CA PHE A 589 21.13 -0.22 3.27
C PHE A 589 22.34 -0.61 4.12
N ARG A 590 22.52 0.02 5.29
CA ARG A 590 23.62 -0.22 6.23
C ARG A 590 23.08 -0.50 7.63
N MET A 591 23.81 -1.26 8.40
CA MET A 591 23.57 -1.34 9.84
C MET A 591 23.52 0.06 10.47
N GLY A 592 22.48 0.34 11.25
CA GLY A 592 22.20 1.65 11.84
C GLY A 592 21.33 2.56 10.98
N ASP A 593 20.97 2.17 9.76
CA ASP A 593 20.07 2.98 8.92
C ASP A 593 18.65 2.96 9.46
N ARG A 594 18.02 4.13 9.36
CA ARG A 594 16.61 4.31 9.65
C ARG A 594 15.78 4.04 8.40
N VAL A 595 14.89 3.07 8.50
CA VAL A 595 14.05 2.59 7.38
C VAL A 595 12.56 2.65 7.73
N MET A 596 11.72 2.68 6.70
CA MET A 596 10.27 2.67 6.84
C MET A 596 9.68 1.59 5.95
N GLN A 597 8.78 0.80 6.50
CA GLN A 597 7.93 -0.11 5.75
C GLN A 597 6.99 0.68 4.84
N THR A 598 6.93 0.32 3.57
CA THR A 598 6.17 1.07 2.54
C THR A 598 4.83 0.46 2.17
N ARG A 599 4.58 -0.76 2.62
CA ARG A 599 3.33 -1.51 2.44
C ARG A 599 3.08 -2.42 3.63
N ASN A 600 1.83 -2.82 3.84
CA ASN A 600 1.54 -3.79 4.88
C ASN A 600 2.12 -5.16 4.50
N ASN A 601 2.81 -5.81 5.42
CA ASN A 601 3.24 -7.18 5.30
C ASN A 601 2.87 -7.92 6.58
N TYR A 602 1.89 -8.80 6.49
CA TYR A 602 1.31 -9.53 7.63
C TYR A 602 2.12 -10.78 7.99
N ASP A 603 2.99 -11.24 7.10
CA ASP A 603 3.74 -12.49 7.24
C ASP A 603 5.09 -12.29 7.92
N VAL A 604 5.56 -11.05 8.03
CA VAL A 604 6.80 -10.74 8.74
C VAL A 604 6.63 -11.05 10.21
N ILE A 605 7.33 -12.07 10.66
CA ILE A 605 7.35 -12.48 12.09
C ILE A 605 8.25 -11.52 12.85
N TRP A 606 7.78 -11.10 14.01
CA TRP A 606 8.54 -10.27 14.94
C TRP A 606 8.48 -10.83 16.36
N GLU A 607 9.49 -10.50 17.14
CA GLU A 607 9.62 -10.86 18.55
C GLU A 607 9.93 -9.60 19.35
N LYS A 608 9.38 -9.50 20.58
CA LYS A 608 9.70 -8.48 21.55
C LYS A 608 10.77 -8.94 22.52
N ASP A 609 11.37 -7.97 23.25
CA ASP A 609 12.39 -8.26 24.27
C ASP A 609 11.84 -9.14 25.44
N ASP A 610 10.53 -9.17 25.65
CA ASP A 610 9.86 -10.01 26.65
C ASP A 610 9.52 -11.44 26.16
N GLY A 611 9.92 -11.81 24.93
CA GLY A 611 9.65 -13.09 24.31
C GLY A 611 8.27 -13.20 23.64
N THR A 612 7.49 -12.13 23.67
CA THR A 612 6.20 -12.11 22.94
C THR A 612 6.47 -12.09 21.44
N ALA A 613 5.96 -13.09 20.72
CA ALA A 613 6.05 -13.16 19.26
C ALA A 613 4.72 -12.81 18.60
N GLY A 614 4.80 -12.31 17.39
CA GLY A 614 3.63 -12.01 16.56
C GLY A 614 4.00 -11.84 15.10
N SER A 615 3.05 -11.44 14.28
CA SER A 615 3.29 -11.16 12.86
C SER A 615 2.71 -9.81 12.45
N GLY A 616 3.24 -9.29 11.33
CA GLY A 616 2.80 -8.08 10.69
C GLY A 616 3.64 -6.84 11.03
N ILE A 617 4.25 -6.26 9.98
CA ILE A 617 4.83 -4.92 9.96
C ILE A 617 4.08 -4.11 8.92
N PHE A 618 3.69 -2.89 9.29
CA PHE A 618 2.69 -2.13 8.53
C PHE A 618 3.28 -0.91 7.82
N ASN A 619 2.60 -0.46 6.79
CA ASN A 619 2.96 0.76 6.08
C ASN A 619 3.08 1.95 7.05
N GLY A 620 4.23 2.63 7.01
CA GLY A 620 4.56 3.73 7.91
C GLY A 620 5.32 3.32 9.16
N ASP A 621 5.45 2.03 9.51
CA ASP A 621 6.29 1.58 10.61
C ASP A 621 7.75 1.93 10.30
N VAL A 622 8.42 2.60 11.23
CA VAL A 622 9.83 2.99 11.11
C VAL A 622 10.66 2.15 12.04
N GLY A 623 11.73 1.60 11.50
CA GLY A 623 12.69 0.80 12.25
C GLY A 623 14.14 1.22 11.97
N VAL A 624 15.05 0.58 12.69
CA VAL A 624 16.50 0.73 12.54
C VAL A 624 17.08 -0.64 12.20
N ILE A 625 17.91 -0.70 11.19
CA ILE A 625 18.63 -1.91 10.82
C ILE A 625 19.64 -2.23 11.91
N GLN A 626 19.42 -3.29 12.68
CA GLN A 626 20.31 -3.72 13.74
C GLN A 626 21.47 -4.55 13.21
N ASP A 627 21.17 -5.46 12.29
CA ASP A 627 22.16 -6.35 11.73
C ASP A 627 21.86 -6.72 10.26
N ILE A 628 22.90 -7.05 9.55
CA ILE A 628 22.88 -7.63 8.20
C ILE A 628 23.82 -8.82 8.27
N ASP A 629 23.36 -10.01 7.93
CA ASP A 629 24.21 -11.19 7.97
C ASP A 629 25.39 -11.09 6.97
N PRO A 630 26.45 -11.88 7.11
CA PRO A 630 27.62 -11.81 6.21
C PRO A 630 27.28 -12.07 4.73
N SER A 631 26.25 -12.85 4.45
CA SER A 631 25.78 -13.12 3.07
C SER A 631 24.95 -11.96 2.51
N GLY A 632 24.39 -11.11 3.37
CA GLY A 632 23.43 -10.08 3.01
C GLY A 632 22.05 -10.61 2.65
N GLU A 633 21.73 -11.84 3.03
CA GLU A 633 20.43 -12.46 2.77
C GLU A 633 19.43 -12.21 3.88
N LEU A 634 19.91 -12.03 5.11
CA LEU A 634 19.07 -11.76 6.27
C LEU A 634 19.39 -10.40 6.86
N ILE A 635 18.35 -9.60 7.08
CA ILE A 635 18.44 -8.24 7.64
C ILE A 635 17.56 -8.18 8.89
N VAL A 636 18.15 -7.86 10.02
CA VAL A 636 17.44 -7.72 11.28
C VAL A 636 17.09 -6.25 11.50
N ILE A 637 15.81 -5.95 11.66
CA ILE A 637 15.29 -4.60 11.81
C ILE A 637 14.49 -4.51 13.11
N ARG A 638 14.80 -3.51 13.93
CA ARG A 638 14.05 -3.20 15.14
C ARG A 638 13.05 -2.07 14.87
N PHE A 639 11.78 -2.40 15.02
CA PHE A 639 10.65 -1.48 14.94
C PHE A 639 10.12 -1.21 16.36
N ASP A 640 10.47 -0.09 16.96
CA ASP A 640 10.17 0.24 18.36
C ASP A 640 10.61 -0.88 19.34
N ASP A 641 9.64 -1.66 19.86
CA ASP A 641 9.84 -2.78 20.80
C ASP A 641 9.83 -4.16 20.10
N ARG A 642 9.72 -4.21 18.78
CA ARG A 642 9.64 -5.44 17.98
C ARG A 642 10.87 -5.59 17.10
N THR A 643 11.45 -6.77 17.09
CA THR A 643 12.57 -7.14 16.20
C THR A 643 12.07 -8.11 15.16
N ALA A 644 12.29 -7.81 13.89
CA ALA A 644 11.85 -8.61 12.75
C ALA A 644 13.03 -8.94 11.83
N THR A 645 13.02 -10.14 11.25
CA THR A 645 14.02 -10.57 10.28
C THR A 645 13.43 -10.51 8.88
N TYR A 646 14.13 -9.84 7.98
CA TYR A 646 13.78 -9.65 6.58
C TYR A 646 14.74 -10.44 5.69
N THR A 647 14.22 -11.01 4.63
CA THR A 647 15.02 -11.55 3.54
C THR A 647 15.40 -10.42 2.56
N ALA A 648 16.45 -10.62 1.77
CA ALA A 648 16.97 -9.58 0.87
C ALA A 648 15.91 -9.06 -0.12
N ASP A 649 15.02 -9.92 -0.62
CA ASP A 649 13.92 -9.55 -1.52
C ASP A 649 12.88 -8.64 -0.85
N MET A 650 12.70 -8.75 0.46
CA MET A 650 11.81 -7.88 1.23
C MET A 650 12.32 -6.43 1.33
N LEU A 651 13.60 -6.17 0.99
CA LEU A 651 14.12 -4.79 0.91
C LEU A 651 13.36 -3.93 -0.10
N ALA A 652 12.71 -4.52 -1.10
CA ALA A 652 11.79 -3.83 -2.01
C ALA A 652 10.61 -3.15 -1.29
N GLN A 653 10.33 -3.55 -0.05
CA GLN A 653 9.25 -3.02 0.78
C GLN A 653 9.71 -1.91 1.72
N LEU A 654 11.00 -1.57 1.71
CA LEU A 654 11.59 -0.59 2.60
C LEU A 654 12.03 0.67 1.84
N ASP A 655 11.81 1.83 2.45
CA ASP A 655 12.41 3.09 2.05
C ASP A 655 13.32 3.62 3.18
N MET A 656 14.34 4.40 2.85
CA MET A 656 15.10 5.15 3.84
C MET A 656 14.20 6.18 4.53
N ALA A 657 14.32 6.35 5.84
CA ALA A 657 13.43 7.14 6.67
C ALA A 657 14.08 8.29 7.46
N TYR A 658 15.27 8.73 7.10
CA TYR A 658 15.84 9.98 7.63
C TYR A 658 14.99 11.18 7.21
N ALA A 659 14.56 11.20 5.95
CA ALA A 659 13.58 12.13 5.40
C ALA A 659 12.41 11.37 4.79
N ILE A 660 11.18 11.80 5.10
CA ILE A 660 9.94 11.22 4.57
C ILE A 660 9.05 12.31 3.96
N THR A 661 8.11 11.90 3.10
CA THR A 661 7.14 12.87 2.58
C THR A 661 6.11 13.26 3.64
N VAL A 662 5.53 14.45 3.50
CA VAL A 662 4.47 14.92 4.40
C VAL A 662 3.29 13.91 4.43
N HIS A 663 2.93 13.31 3.30
CA HIS A 663 1.88 12.27 3.25
C HIS A 663 2.24 11.05 4.13
N LYS A 664 3.49 10.60 4.10
CA LYS A 664 3.96 9.47 4.92
C LYS A 664 4.11 9.81 6.42
N SER A 665 4.04 11.08 6.80
CA SER A 665 4.07 11.52 8.19
C SER A 665 2.68 11.59 8.84
N GLN A 666 1.60 11.39 8.08
CA GLN A 666 0.24 11.39 8.63
C GLN A 666 0.08 10.33 9.74
N GLY A 667 -0.71 10.63 10.76
CA GLY A 667 -0.88 9.79 11.94
C GLY A 667 0.34 9.72 12.87
N SER A 668 1.43 10.44 12.56
CA SER A 668 2.66 10.48 13.38
C SER A 668 2.91 11.88 13.91
N GLU A 669 3.56 11.98 15.07
CA GLU A 669 4.11 13.24 15.62
C GLU A 669 5.55 13.01 16.04
N TYR A 670 6.36 14.05 15.96
CA TYR A 670 7.79 13.98 16.25
C TYR A 670 8.20 15.08 17.24
N PRO A 671 9.15 14.83 18.12
CA PRO A 671 9.69 15.85 19.03
C PRO A 671 10.21 17.07 18.27
N ALA A 672 10.98 16.86 17.20
CA ALA A 672 11.45 17.92 16.31
C ALA A 672 11.20 17.57 14.85
N VAL A 673 10.75 18.57 14.08
CA VAL A 673 10.53 18.47 12.64
C VAL A 673 11.37 19.51 11.92
N ILE A 674 12.03 19.09 10.84
CA ILE A 674 12.65 19.97 9.87
C ILE A 674 11.85 19.86 8.58
N LEU A 675 11.19 20.93 8.15
CA LEU A 675 10.38 20.97 6.94
C LEU A 675 11.11 21.73 5.83
N THR A 676 11.27 21.11 4.66
CA THR A 676 11.84 21.79 3.50
C THR A 676 10.80 22.65 2.79
N ALA A 677 11.07 23.94 2.63
CA ALA A 677 10.27 24.92 1.92
C ALA A 677 10.92 25.23 0.57
N ALA A 678 10.81 24.30 -0.37
CA ALA A 678 11.33 24.44 -1.73
C ALA A 678 10.19 24.31 -2.76
N PRO A 679 10.28 24.98 -3.93
CA PRO A 679 9.30 24.83 -4.98
C PRO A 679 9.13 23.35 -5.37
N ALA A 680 7.88 22.94 -5.53
CA ALA A 680 7.50 21.57 -5.86
C ALA A 680 6.36 21.57 -6.91
N ALA A 681 5.88 20.38 -7.27
CA ALA A 681 4.72 20.28 -8.16
C ALA A 681 3.51 21.06 -7.62
N PRO A 682 2.73 21.75 -8.46
CA PRO A 682 1.60 22.57 -8.02
C PRO A 682 0.58 21.85 -7.15
N THR A 683 0.42 20.54 -7.34
CA THR A 683 -0.46 19.67 -6.55
C THR A 683 0.03 19.44 -5.11
N LEU A 684 1.31 19.70 -4.83
CA LEU A 684 1.93 19.59 -3.51
C LEU A 684 2.11 20.95 -2.83
N MET A 685 2.01 22.04 -3.60
CA MET A 685 2.11 23.43 -3.13
C MET A 685 0.76 23.96 -2.64
N VAL A 686 0.15 23.22 -1.69
CA VAL A 686 -1.20 23.51 -1.19
C VAL A 686 -1.21 23.62 0.34
N ARG A 687 -2.18 24.40 0.85
CA ARG A 687 -2.39 24.69 2.28
C ARG A 687 -2.39 23.43 3.14
N GLY A 688 -3.14 22.37 2.75
CA GLY A 688 -3.26 21.13 3.50
C GLY A 688 -1.93 20.39 3.70
N VAL A 689 -1.00 20.47 2.74
CA VAL A 689 0.35 19.91 2.86
C VAL A 689 1.15 20.65 3.91
N LEU A 690 1.15 21.99 3.85
CA LEU A 690 1.87 22.83 4.83
C LEU A 690 1.29 22.65 6.23
N TYR A 691 -0.02 22.72 6.37
CA TYR A 691 -0.73 22.55 7.64
C TYR A 691 -0.43 21.18 8.27
N THR A 692 -0.55 20.10 7.48
CA THR A 692 -0.24 18.75 7.96
C THR A 692 1.21 18.64 8.43
N ALA A 693 2.16 19.22 7.68
CA ALA A 693 3.57 19.18 8.05
C ALA A 693 3.85 19.95 9.36
N ILE A 694 3.27 21.13 9.54
CA ILE A 694 3.42 21.94 10.78
C ILE A 694 2.89 21.16 11.99
N THR A 695 1.73 20.54 11.84
CA THR A 695 1.06 19.80 12.92
C THR A 695 1.74 18.49 13.31
N ARG A 696 2.80 18.06 12.59
CA ARG A 696 3.63 16.89 12.98
C ARG A 696 4.65 17.20 14.08
N ALA A 697 4.95 18.48 14.33
CA ALA A 697 5.94 18.90 15.34
C ALA A 697 5.30 19.06 16.73
N ARG A 698 5.92 18.44 17.76
CA ARG A 698 5.49 18.57 19.16
C ARG A 698 6.21 19.67 19.92
N ARG A 699 7.54 19.77 19.76
CA ARG A 699 8.39 20.65 20.59
C ARG A 699 9.16 21.66 19.76
N LEU A 700 9.50 21.33 18.51
CA LEU A 700 10.30 22.17 17.65
C LEU A 700 9.95 21.95 16.19
N LEU A 701 9.75 23.06 15.47
CA LEU A 701 9.64 23.07 14.00
C LEU A 701 10.64 24.03 13.42
N ILE A 702 11.43 23.57 12.45
CA ILE A 702 12.33 24.42 11.67
C ILE A 702 11.94 24.31 10.19
N LEU A 703 11.54 25.42 9.60
CA LEU A 703 11.39 25.54 8.15
C LEU A 703 12.74 25.95 7.54
N VAL A 704 13.16 25.25 6.48
CA VAL A 704 14.41 25.54 5.77
C VAL A 704 14.10 25.68 4.29
N GLY A 705 14.34 26.86 3.70
CA GLY A 705 14.09 27.03 2.27
C GLY A 705 13.83 28.46 1.83
N ASP A 706 12.96 28.61 0.84
CA ASP A 706 12.55 29.90 0.29
C ASP A 706 11.41 30.51 1.13
N ASP A 707 11.54 31.77 1.46
CA ASP A 707 10.61 32.52 2.31
C ASP A 707 9.26 32.79 1.62
N THR A 708 9.15 32.70 0.29
CA THR A 708 7.90 32.85 -0.44
C THR A 708 7.02 31.60 -0.39
N VAL A 709 7.65 30.41 -0.35
CA VAL A 709 6.97 29.11 -0.47
C VAL A 709 5.92 28.88 0.62
N PRO A 710 6.17 29.13 1.93
CA PRO A 710 5.16 28.92 2.95
C PRO A 710 3.93 29.82 2.77
N GLY A 711 4.13 31.07 2.31
CA GLY A 711 3.05 32.01 2.01
C GLY A 711 2.21 31.57 0.82
N GLU A 712 2.85 31.13 -0.27
CA GLU A 712 2.18 30.61 -1.46
C GLU A 712 1.35 29.35 -1.13
N MET A 713 1.91 28.45 -0.33
CA MET A 713 1.19 27.23 0.12
C MET A 713 -0.02 27.58 0.99
N ALA A 714 0.12 28.50 1.93
CA ALA A 714 -0.96 28.94 2.81
C ALA A 714 -2.12 29.59 2.01
N ALA A 715 -1.81 30.43 1.02
CA ALA A 715 -2.80 31.06 0.16
C ALA A 715 -3.50 30.09 -0.78
N ASN A 716 -2.87 28.95 -1.10
CA ASN A 716 -3.41 27.98 -2.05
C ASN A 716 -4.33 26.98 -1.36
N ASP A 717 -5.63 27.25 -1.37
CA ASP A 717 -6.69 26.36 -0.86
C ASP A 717 -7.19 25.33 -1.87
N ARG A 718 -6.54 25.22 -3.03
CA ARG A 718 -6.85 24.21 -4.03
C ARG A 718 -6.54 22.82 -3.47
N GLN A 719 -7.27 22.43 -2.41
CA GLN A 719 -7.45 21.01 -2.15
C GLN A 719 -8.01 20.43 -3.45
N GLN A 720 -7.40 19.35 -3.93
CA GLN A 720 -7.95 18.65 -5.08
C GLN A 720 -9.45 18.45 -4.81
N ARG A 721 -10.29 19.13 -5.58
CA ARG A 721 -11.75 18.94 -5.50
C ARG A 721 -12.00 17.49 -5.90
N ARG A 722 -12.15 16.65 -4.91
CA ARG A 722 -12.50 15.25 -5.14
C ARG A 722 -13.95 15.16 -5.58
N TYR A 723 -14.17 14.42 -6.64
CA TYR A 723 -15.52 14.08 -7.06
C TYR A 723 -16.03 12.97 -6.16
N SER A 724 -17.02 13.29 -5.32
CA SER A 724 -17.72 12.38 -4.41
C SER A 724 -19.18 12.75 -4.33
N GLY A 725 -20.07 11.77 -4.31
CA GLY A 725 -21.51 11.91 -4.14
C GLY A 725 -21.97 11.74 -2.69
N LEU A 726 -21.08 11.36 -1.76
CA LEU A 726 -21.44 11.00 -0.38
C LEU A 726 -22.20 12.12 0.34
N ARG A 727 -21.71 13.36 0.26
CA ARG A 727 -22.41 14.53 0.84
C ARG A 727 -23.85 14.63 0.38
N ARG A 728 -24.10 14.45 -0.92
CA ARG A 728 -25.44 14.53 -1.52
C ARG A 728 -26.33 13.39 -1.04
N ARG A 729 -25.81 12.17 -1.09
CA ARG A 729 -26.56 10.96 -0.63
C ARG A 729 -26.99 11.07 0.82
N LEU A 730 -26.13 11.61 1.68
CA LEU A 730 -26.46 11.85 3.09
C LEU A 730 -27.60 12.86 3.25
N LYS A 731 -27.63 13.95 2.45
CA LYS A 731 -28.68 14.96 2.50
C LYS A 731 -30.00 14.45 1.95
N GLU A 732 -29.99 13.74 0.83
CA GLU A 732 -31.20 13.21 0.17
C GLU A 732 -31.83 12.04 0.92
N GLY A 733 -31.05 11.25 1.64
CA GLY A 733 -31.55 10.09 2.38
C GLY A 733 -32.31 10.42 3.67
N LEU A 734 -32.37 11.70 4.11
CA LEU A 734 -33.23 12.18 5.18
C LEU A 734 -34.54 12.84 4.66
N THR A 735 -34.59 13.16 3.38
CA THR A 735 -35.81 13.68 2.70
C THR A 735 -36.63 12.52 2.11
#